data_fcd0c82c0253cef5f4742c7ad026d9de
#
_entry.id   fcd0c82c0253cef5f4742c7ad026d9de
#
_cell.length_a   1.000
_cell.length_b   1.000
_cell.length_c   1.000
_cell.angle_alpha   90.00
_cell.angle_beta   90.00
_cell.angle_gamma   90.00
#
_symmetry.space_group_name_H-M   'P 1'
#
loop_
_entity.id
_entity.type
_entity.pdbx_description
1 polymer ?
#
loop_
_entity_poly.entity_id
_entity_poly.type
_entity_poly.pdbx_seq_one_letter_code
_entity_poly.pdbx_strand_id
1 'polypeptide(L)'
;MIASDIQGSLKEALYETLTGILSPHYETRKAAEQRIQALEVTEEFGIHLTEFVVDPNGHLPIRQLASVLLKQYVETHWCYLSEKFRLPEINDTAKGRIKELLPLGLRESSSKVRTAVAYAISSIAQWDWPENWSALFDILLSCLREDSECAVHGAMRVLTEFSRELSDCHLPNVAPVILQEMYRIFQNENQCSIRTRGRAIEIFVTITTVIANSAVYDKEFIMQYLQPVIPMFCEKFVECLRVPNGPNSDSGFKTEIIKAINCIMKMPKCVLDFLPQMLPPIWEILCQSAKIYQEITVNAVEDVNEKEVDSDGEVIDFNSLIIAIFELVQTTLEHKKFRNLLDNKLPEIMYYLIIFMQITVDQIQQWTTNPNQFVEEDDCTYDYNVRISAQEFLTALISHFDEKAVHALWDVVTRHIEATKALQPSGDGSNSNESWWKLRESSLLALSLSKDTVIEKQQVGLLQFDIVRFLDTVVLGMLNDPGSPPLLLGRCLCLGGRYAQIMPPEVNSRFLEGTVNGLQENQPSCIRISAVKAIYWFCEASTGKDSIVDIMRCHMPNIFQGLFNLVSQPNTDVLTSVMETLHMLAWQQKEFTASVENKICPLTIAVFVKFHSDLALLTVCQEIFKELTQNPSCISPLQTRIIPTLTSMMTITPMNKSKDEGSRAVALDVLKVLVQYSPVPLSNALMETAFPAACHCVLNSEDHSTLQSGGEVIRTYLFVATQQVIAHRDNEGQTGLQYILQIVAQLLNPQSSEFTASFVGRLVTTLIKNVGDSLGENLDLLLKAVLSKMQSVETLIVMQSLLMIYAHLINTQFDAVLNFLSTVPGPTGQSALVFVLSEWVSRQHLFLGKYERKASTVALCKILEYGVTHGDSRLNEITVKGDLIVSAS
;
A
#
# COMPACT_ATOMS: atom_id res chain seq x y z
N MET A 1 -9.47 16.11 -57.90
CA MET A 1 -8.21 15.55 -58.40
C MET A 1 -7.02 15.89 -57.47
N ILE A 2 -6.87 17.11 -56.97
CA ILE A 2 -5.71 17.48 -56.11
C ILE A 2 -5.83 16.80 -54.71
N ALA A 3 -7.02 16.63 -54.17
CA ALA A 3 -7.23 16.00 -52.86
C ALA A 3 -7.00 14.47 -52.86
N SER A 4 -7.24 13.78 -53.94
CA SER A 4 -7.00 12.32 -54.09
C SER A 4 -5.51 11.98 -54.18
N ASP A 5 -4.70 12.86 -54.78
CA ASP A 5 -3.27 12.62 -54.94
C ASP A 5 -2.49 12.91 -53.63
N ILE A 6 -3.03 13.77 -52.74
CA ILE A 6 -2.44 14.01 -51.41
C ILE A 6 -2.73 12.86 -50.45
N GLN A 7 -3.93 12.25 -50.54
CA GLN A 7 -4.30 11.07 -49.73
C GLN A 7 -3.46 9.84 -50.04
N GLY A 8 -3.17 9.56 -51.31
CA GLY A 8 -2.26 8.49 -51.71
C GLY A 8 -0.84 8.69 -51.13
N SER A 9 -0.37 9.93 -51.11
CA SER A 9 0.98 10.30 -50.60
C SER A 9 1.12 10.09 -49.10
N LEU A 10 0.10 10.41 -48.26
CA LEU A 10 0.21 10.25 -46.80
C LEU A 10 0.18 8.76 -46.41
N LYS A 11 -0.69 7.97 -46.97
CA LYS A 11 -0.78 6.54 -46.68
C LYS A 11 0.51 5.80 -47.08
N GLU A 12 1.11 6.12 -48.22
CA GLU A 12 2.39 5.57 -48.66
C GLU A 12 3.53 5.98 -47.75
N ALA A 13 3.61 7.27 -47.35
CA ALA A 13 4.59 7.78 -46.43
C ALA A 13 4.49 7.12 -45.03
N LEU A 14 3.27 6.84 -44.58
CA LEU A 14 3.05 6.15 -43.30
C LEU A 14 3.47 4.67 -43.39
N TYR A 15 3.15 3.98 -44.50
CA TYR A 15 3.59 2.59 -44.74
C TYR A 15 5.12 2.46 -44.76
N GLU A 16 5.81 3.36 -45.48
CA GLU A 16 7.29 3.44 -45.47
C GLU A 16 7.84 3.66 -44.07
N THR A 17 7.21 4.54 -43.30
CA THR A 17 7.64 4.87 -41.92
C THR A 17 7.46 3.65 -41.00
N LEU A 18 6.32 2.96 -41.06
CA LEU A 18 6.09 1.70 -40.32
C LEU A 18 7.11 0.62 -40.68
N THR A 19 7.43 0.50 -42.00
CA THR A 19 8.46 -0.43 -42.48
C THR A 19 9.85 -0.04 -41.92
N GLY A 20 10.15 1.26 -41.87
CA GLY A 20 11.39 1.79 -41.31
C GLY A 20 11.54 1.52 -39.81
N ILE A 21 10.46 1.62 -39.04
CA ILE A 21 10.45 1.31 -37.58
C ILE A 21 10.77 -0.19 -37.36
N LEU A 22 10.31 -1.07 -38.21
CA LEU A 22 10.61 -2.51 -38.14
C LEU A 22 12.01 -2.88 -38.64
N SER A 23 12.80 -1.93 -39.11
CA SER A 23 14.17 -2.17 -39.62
C SER A 23 15.13 -2.60 -38.51
N PRO A 24 16.00 -3.59 -38.75
CA PRO A 24 17.06 -3.95 -37.81
C PRO A 24 18.15 -2.86 -37.67
N HIS A 25 18.25 -1.93 -38.65
CA HIS A 25 19.26 -0.86 -38.64
C HIS A 25 18.83 0.29 -37.72
N TYR A 26 19.64 0.58 -36.72
CA TYR A 26 19.39 1.59 -35.70
C TYR A 26 19.05 2.99 -36.25
N GLU A 27 19.87 3.48 -37.21
CA GLU A 27 19.71 4.84 -37.80
C GLU A 27 18.39 4.93 -38.60
N THR A 28 18.05 3.89 -39.35
CA THR A 28 16.79 3.85 -40.12
C THR A 28 15.60 3.86 -39.18
N ARG A 29 15.65 3.05 -38.12
CA ARG A 29 14.59 2.98 -37.10
C ARG A 29 14.42 4.32 -36.39
N LYS A 30 15.49 4.92 -35.92
CA LYS A 30 15.48 6.22 -35.25
C LYS A 30 14.92 7.35 -36.11
N ALA A 31 15.31 7.39 -37.38
CA ALA A 31 14.75 8.35 -38.35
C ALA A 31 13.25 8.14 -38.59
N ALA A 32 12.80 6.87 -38.65
CA ALA A 32 11.39 6.53 -38.81
C ALA A 32 10.57 6.85 -37.54
N GLU A 33 11.13 6.64 -36.35
CA GLU A 33 10.51 7.03 -35.06
C GLU A 33 10.34 8.56 -34.93
N GLN A 34 11.25 9.34 -35.43
CA GLN A 34 11.09 10.80 -35.50
C GLN A 34 10.05 11.22 -36.56
N ARG A 35 10.01 10.51 -37.71
CA ARG A 35 9.05 10.81 -38.78
C ARG A 35 7.60 10.50 -38.36
N ILE A 36 7.37 9.43 -37.57
CA ILE A 36 6.03 9.09 -37.10
C ILE A 36 5.43 10.20 -36.21
N GLN A 37 6.22 10.85 -35.38
CA GLN A 37 5.79 11.98 -34.56
C GLN A 37 5.34 13.18 -35.41
N ALA A 38 5.98 13.40 -36.54
CA ALA A 38 5.56 14.45 -37.48
C ALA A 38 4.28 14.10 -38.24
N LEU A 39 4.05 12.81 -38.50
CA LEU A 39 2.83 12.32 -39.18
C LEU A 39 1.63 12.25 -38.26
N GLU A 40 1.84 12.00 -36.96
CA GLU A 40 0.82 11.88 -35.92
C GLU A 40 -0.13 13.07 -35.80
N VAL A 41 0.34 14.27 -36.13
CA VAL A 41 -0.44 15.50 -36.08
C VAL A 41 -1.29 15.75 -37.35
N THR A 42 -1.25 14.87 -38.34
CA THR A 42 -2.05 14.98 -39.57
C THR A 42 -3.45 14.44 -39.39
N GLU A 43 -4.47 15.09 -39.97
CA GLU A 43 -5.89 14.76 -39.76
C GLU A 43 -6.30 13.33 -40.15
N GLU A 44 -5.64 12.71 -41.14
CA GLU A 44 -5.97 11.38 -41.67
C GLU A 44 -5.11 10.27 -41.07
N PHE A 45 -4.18 10.59 -40.16
CA PHE A 45 -3.22 9.62 -39.59
C PHE A 45 -3.94 8.43 -38.93
N GLY A 46 -4.90 8.71 -38.04
CA GLY A 46 -5.67 7.66 -37.35
C GLY A 46 -6.52 6.81 -38.29
N ILE A 47 -7.05 7.40 -39.37
CA ILE A 47 -7.81 6.67 -40.38
C ILE A 47 -6.92 5.67 -41.10
N HIS A 48 -5.74 6.10 -41.57
CA HIS A 48 -4.81 5.21 -42.30
C HIS A 48 -4.21 4.14 -41.38
N LEU A 49 -3.92 4.45 -40.12
CA LEU A 49 -3.55 3.42 -39.16
C LEU A 49 -4.65 2.34 -39.02
N THR A 50 -5.90 2.79 -38.87
CA THR A 50 -7.05 1.87 -38.75
C THR A 50 -7.19 1.01 -40.02
N GLU A 51 -7.06 1.61 -41.21
CA GLU A 51 -7.07 0.87 -42.50
C GLU A 51 -5.98 -0.20 -42.58
N PHE A 52 -4.75 0.11 -42.11
CA PHE A 52 -3.68 -0.91 -42.06
C PHE A 52 -3.98 -2.02 -41.05
N VAL A 53 -4.57 -1.70 -39.90
CA VAL A 53 -4.91 -2.69 -38.88
C VAL A 53 -5.97 -3.69 -39.40
N VAL A 54 -7.03 -3.18 -40.06
CA VAL A 54 -8.17 -4.01 -40.51
C VAL A 54 -7.98 -4.65 -41.89
N ASP A 55 -6.89 -4.35 -42.62
CA ASP A 55 -6.61 -4.95 -43.92
C ASP A 55 -6.23 -6.44 -43.79
N PRO A 56 -7.06 -7.38 -44.19
CA PRO A 56 -6.79 -8.80 -44.05
C PRO A 56 -5.60 -9.29 -44.90
N ASN A 57 -5.26 -8.56 -45.98
CA ASN A 57 -4.14 -8.87 -46.86
C ASN A 57 -2.83 -8.17 -46.48
N GLY A 58 -2.87 -7.27 -45.47
CA GLY A 58 -1.73 -6.53 -45.05
C GLY A 58 -0.64 -7.38 -44.36
N HIS A 59 0.63 -6.94 -44.46
CA HIS A 59 1.75 -7.63 -43.86
C HIS A 59 1.62 -7.64 -42.34
N LEU A 60 1.59 -8.82 -41.68
CA LEU A 60 1.27 -8.96 -40.25
C LEU A 60 2.13 -8.10 -39.31
N PRO A 61 3.47 -7.99 -39.45
CA PRO A 61 4.27 -7.10 -38.61
C PRO A 61 3.86 -5.62 -38.70
N ILE A 62 3.48 -5.14 -39.89
CA ILE A 62 2.97 -3.77 -40.11
C ILE A 62 1.64 -3.60 -39.38
N ARG A 63 0.73 -4.57 -39.53
CA ARG A 63 -0.58 -4.55 -38.86
C ARG A 63 -0.45 -4.55 -37.33
N GLN A 64 0.46 -5.36 -36.77
CA GLN A 64 0.75 -5.39 -35.34
C GLN A 64 1.32 -4.05 -34.84
N LEU A 65 2.28 -3.47 -35.56
CA LEU A 65 2.83 -2.16 -35.20
C LEU A 65 1.76 -1.06 -35.32
N ALA A 66 0.99 -1.04 -36.42
CA ALA A 66 -0.09 -0.08 -36.61
C ALA A 66 -1.15 -0.17 -35.51
N SER A 67 -1.48 -1.39 -35.03
CA SER A 67 -2.46 -1.59 -33.96
C SER A 67 -1.98 -1.03 -32.62
N VAL A 68 -0.69 -1.17 -32.30
CA VAL A 68 -0.09 -0.59 -31.08
C VAL A 68 -0.08 0.95 -31.15
N LEU A 69 0.32 1.49 -32.30
CA LEU A 69 0.34 2.96 -32.52
C LEU A 69 -1.09 3.54 -32.51
N LEU A 70 -2.06 2.83 -33.07
CA LEU A 70 -3.47 3.26 -33.06
C LEU A 70 -4.02 3.32 -31.63
N LYS A 71 -3.71 2.34 -30.80
CA LYS A 71 -4.07 2.35 -29.38
C LYS A 71 -3.51 3.59 -28.70
N GLN A 72 -2.21 3.86 -28.84
CA GLN A 72 -1.55 5.03 -28.24
C GLN A 72 -2.15 6.34 -28.76
N TYR A 73 -2.40 6.42 -30.07
CA TYR A 73 -3.00 7.58 -30.74
C TYR A 73 -4.40 7.88 -30.19
N VAL A 74 -5.25 6.87 -30.02
CA VAL A 74 -6.57 7.03 -29.40
C VAL A 74 -6.44 7.53 -27.97
N GLU A 75 -5.58 6.95 -27.15
CA GLU A 75 -5.38 7.40 -25.76
C GLU A 75 -4.94 8.87 -25.64
N THR A 76 -4.16 9.37 -26.62
CA THR A 76 -3.54 10.70 -26.53
C THR A 76 -4.26 11.79 -27.31
N HIS A 77 -5.09 11.47 -28.33
CA HIS A 77 -5.69 12.46 -29.23
C HIS A 77 -7.22 12.38 -29.35
N TRP A 78 -7.88 11.40 -28.67
CA TRP A 78 -9.32 11.21 -28.83
C TRP A 78 -10.16 12.25 -28.12
N CYS A 79 -9.87 12.54 -26.87
CA CYS A 79 -10.67 13.45 -26.04
C CYS A 79 -9.79 14.39 -25.22
N TYR A 80 -10.08 15.68 -25.28
CA TYR A 80 -9.32 16.72 -24.54
C TYR A 80 -9.46 16.62 -23.01
N LEU A 81 -10.42 15.84 -22.50
CA LEU A 81 -10.58 15.56 -21.06
C LEU A 81 -9.67 14.45 -20.53
N SER A 82 -9.00 13.71 -21.44
CA SER A 82 -8.06 12.66 -21.02
C SER A 82 -6.83 13.25 -20.34
N GLU A 83 -6.38 12.67 -19.23
CA GLU A 83 -5.12 13.05 -18.56
C GLU A 83 -3.89 12.91 -19.45
N LYS A 84 -3.94 12.00 -20.44
CA LYS A 84 -2.87 11.75 -21.41
C LYS A 84 -2.96 12.63 -22.67
N PHE A 85 -3.96 13.52 -22.75
CA PHE A 85 -4.26 14.29 -23.97
C PHE A 85 -3.08 15.12 -24.47
N ARG A 86 -2.90 15.09 -25.80
CA ARG A 86 -1.95 15.93 -26.55
C ARG A 86 -2.64 16.52 -27.78
N LEU A 87 -2.35 17.78 -28.07
CA LEU A 87 -2.84 18.43 -29.29
C LEU A 87 -2.19 17.84 -30.56
N PRO A 88 -2.91 17.77 -31.70
CA PRO A 88 -4.31 18.16 -31.90
C PRO A 88 -5.31 17.08 -31.49
N GLU A 89 -6.56 17.47 -31.20
CA GLU A 89 -7.67 16.52 -31.05
C GLU A 89 -8.11 16.01 -32.44
N ILE A 90 -8.49 14.77 -32.53
CA ILE A 90 -9.00 14.11 -33.75
C ILE A 90 -10.33 14.79 -34.14
N ASN A 91 -10.49 15.19 -35.43
CA ASN A 91 -11.71 15.80 -35.89
C ASN A 91 -12.86 14.76 -35.98
N ASP A 92 -14.13 15.23 -35.92
CA ASP A 92 -15.32 14.38 -35.87
C ASP A 92 -15.48 13.48 -37.11
N THR A 93 -15.02 13.92 -38.26
CA THR A 93 -15.06 13.12 -39.51
C THR A 93 -14.12 11.91 -39.40
N ALA A 94 -12.90 12.13 -38.89
CA ALA A 94 -11.94 11.05 -38.68
C ALA A 94 -12.41 10.12 -37.54
N LYS A 95 -12.94 10.64 -36.43
CA LYS A 95 -13.56 9.85 -35.37
C LYS A 95 -14.67 8.95 -35.91
N GLY A 96 -15.56 9.47 -36.73
CA GLY A 96 -16.64 8.73 -37.38
C GLY A 96 -16.10 7.56 -38.25
N ARG A 97 -15.07 7.84 -39.06
CA ARG A 97 -14.49 6.83 -39.95
C ARG A 97 -13.75 5.73 -39.17
N ILE A 98 -13.03 6.08 -38.12
CA ILE A 98 -12.37 5.11 -37.25
C ILE A 98 -13.40 4.20 -36.56
N LYS A 99 -14.51 4.75 -36.04
CA LYS A 99 -15.61 3.98 -35.43
C LYS A 99 -16.31 3.02 -36.37
N GLU A 100 -16.37 3.35 -37.67
CA GLU A 100 -16.92 2.43 -38.70
C GLU A 100 -15.99 1.26 -39.03
N LEU A 101 -14.67 1.54 -39.12
CA LEU A 101 -13.69 0.55 -39.59
C LEU A 101 -13.21 -0.37 -38.47
N LEU A 102 -12.98 0.18 -37.28
CA LEU A 102 -12.29 -0.50 -36.21
C LEU A 102 -12.96 -1.81 -35.76
N PRO A 103 -14.30 -1.92 -35.63
CA PRO A 103 -14.99 -3.16 -35.28
C PRO A 103 -14.75 -4.34 -36.22
N LEU A 104 -14.34 -4.10 -37.47
CA LEU A 104 -13.97 -5.17 -38.40
C LEU A 104 -12.77 -6.00 -37.91
N GLY A 105 -11.86 -5.34 -37.19
CA GLY A 105 -10.67 -5.94 -36.57
C GLY A 105 -10.97 -6.88 -35.38
N LEU A 106 -12.18 -6.90 -34.83
CA LEU A 106 -12.59 -7.87 -33.80
C LEU A 106 -12.64 -9.31 -34.31
N ARG A 107 -12.73 -9.51 -35.63
CA ARG A 107 -12.76 -10.82 -36.30
C ARG A 107 -11.38 -11.32 -36.74
N GLU A 108 -10.35 -10.59 -36.37
CA GLU A 108 -8.98 -10.86 -36.79
C GLU A 108 -8.44 -12.17 -36.21
N SER A 109 -7.78 -12.97 -37.04
CA SER A 109 -7.17 -14.25 -36.63
C SER A 109 -5.96 -14.04 -35.68
N SER A 110 -5.16 -13.00 -35.93
CA SER A 110 -4.04 -12.64 -35.05
C SER A 110 -4.52 -12.09 -33.71
N SER A 111 -4.27 -12.83 -32.63
CA SER A 111 -4.65 -12.42 -31.25
C SER A 111 -4.08 -11.05 -30.88
N LYS A 112 -2.82 -10.76 -31.18
CA LYS A 112 -2.17 -9.46 -30.85
C LYS A 112 -2.87 -8.27 -31.52
N VAL A 113 -3.28 -8.41 -32.78
CA VAL A 113 -4.02 -7.36 -33.50
C VAL A 113 -5.43 -7.23 -32.93
N ARG A 114 -6.12 -8.34 -32.74
CA ARG A 114 -7.47 -8.37 -32.16
C ARG A 114 -7.55 -7.73 -30.78
N THR A 115 -6.59 -8.05 -29.90
CA THR A 115 -6.51 -7.47 -28.55
C THR A 115 -6.24 -5.96 -28.59
N ALA A 116 -5.33 -5.48 -29.45
CA ALA A 116 -5.06 -4.05 -29.58
C ALA A 116 -6.28 -3.27 -30.14
N VAL A 117 -7.01 -3.87 -31.09
CA VAL A 117 -8.28 -3.33 -31.60
C VAL A 117 -9.32 -3.26 -30.50
N ALA A 118 -9.51 -4.33 -29.75
CA ALA A 118 -10.47 -4.36 -28.65
C ALA A 118 -10.17 -3.28 -27.60
N TYR A 119 -8.91 -3.06 -27.29
CA TYR A 119 -8.48 -2.01 -26.36
C TYR A 119 -8.74 -0.61 -26.91
N ALA A 120 -8.45 -0.36 -28.17
CA ALA A 120 -8.76 0.92 -28.83
C ALA A 120 -10.28 1.21 -28.84
N ILE A 121 -11.11 0.18 -29.12
CA ILE A 121 -12.58 0.30 -29.06
C ILE A 121 -13.03 0.67 -27.63
N SER A 122 -12.50 0.01 -26.59
CA SER A 122 -12.86 0.27 -25.20
C SER A 122 -12.47 1.70 -24.78
N SER A 123 -11.26 2.16 -25.18
CA SER A 123 -10.80 3.52 -24.91
C SER A 123 -11.66 4.60 -25.58
N ILE A 124 -12.16 4.33 -26.80
CA ILE A 124 -13.10 5.21 -27.49
C ILE A 124 -14.47 5.18 -26.79
N ALA A 125 -14.94 3.99 -26.43
CA ALA A 125 -16.25 3.79 -25.81
C ALA A 125 -16.38 4.56 -24.48
N GLN A 126 -15.32 4.67 -23.71
CA GLN A 126 -15.26 5.43 -22.46
C GLN A 126 -15.72 6.90 -22.64
N TRP A 127 -15.44 7.50 -23.80
CA TRP A 127 -15.75 8.90 -24.07
C TRP A 127 -16.99 9.10 -24.95
N ASP A 128 -17.26 8.15 -25.87
CA ASP A 128 -18.25 8.32 -26.92
C ASP A 128 -19.53 7.51 -26.73
N TRP A 129 -19.51 6.44 -25.92
CA TRP A 129 -20.70 5.63 -25.72
C TRP A 129 -21.51 6.13 -24.49
N PRO A 130 -22.86 6.17 -24.58
CA PRO A 130 -23.70 5.78 -25.72
C PRO A 130 -23.96 6.94 -26.73
N GLU A 131 -23.70 8.21 -26.36
CA GLU A 131 -24.19 9.41 -27.04
C GLU A 131 -23.66 9.53 -28.49
N ASN A 132 -22.35 9.34 -28.66
CA ASN A 132 -21.67 9.53 -29.94
C ASN A 132 -21.33 8.18 -30.64
N TRP A 133 -21.63 7.04 -30.00
CA TRP A 133 -21.42 5.70 -30.59
C TRP A 133 -22.49 4.68 -30.15
N SER A 134 -23.76 5.00 -30.34
CA SER A 134 -24.89 4.15 -29.91
C SER A 134 -24.89 2.74 -30.50
N ALA A 135 -24.39 2.56 -31.74
CA ALA A 135 -24.35 1.28 -32.42
C ALA A 135 -23.32 0.26 -31.85
N LEU A 136 -22.37 0.70 -30.99
CA LEU A 136 -21.30 -0.18 -30.51
C LEU A 136 -21.84 -1.43 -29.81
N PHE A 137 -22.81 -1.27 -28.92
CA PHE A 137 -23.37 -2.38 -28.17
C PHE A 137 -24.03 -3.44 -29.04
N ASP A 138 -24.79 -3.02 -30.06
CA ASP A 138 -25.40 -3.92 -31.03
C ASP A 138 -24.36 -4.65 -31.88
N ILE A 139 -23.28 -3.99 -32.26
CA ILE A 139 -22.14 -4.59 -32.95
C ILE A 139 -21.51 -5.69 -32.10
N LEU A 140 -21.25 -5.43 -30.81
CA LEU A 140 -20.68 -6.42 -29.90
C LEU A 140 -21.60 -7.62 -29.70
N LEU A 141 -22.91 -7.40 -29.54
CA LEU A 141 -23.90 -8.47 -29.44
C LEU A 141 -23.98 -9.32 -30.74
N SER A 142 -23.86 -8.68 -31.91
CA SER A 142 -23.79 -9.40 -33.20
C SER A 142 -22.55 -10.29 -33.23
N CYS A 143 -21.37 -9.79 -32.86
CA CYS A 143 -20.13 -10.57 -32.80
C CYS A 143 -20.22 -11.76 -31.82
N LEU A 144 -20.88 -11.60 -30.66
CA LEU A 144 -21.08 -12.69 -29.68
C LEU A 144 -21.97 -13.84 -30.24
N ARG A 145 -22.80 -13.55 -31.24
CA ARG A 145 -23.75 -14.51 -31.85
C ARG A 145 -23.25 -15.14 -33.16
N GLU A 146 -22.05 -14.74 -33.61
CA GLU A 146 -21.41 -15.33 -34.78
C GLU A 146 -20.83 -16.73 -34.46
N ASP A 147 -20.75 -17.60 -35.43
CA ASP A 147 -20.09 -18.91 -35.33
C ASP A 147 -18.54 -18.79 -35.36
N SER A 148 -18.02 -17.56 -35.40
CA SER A 148 -16.59 -17.27 -35.43
C SER A 148 -16.04 -17.10 -33.98
N GLU A 149 -15.20 -18.01 -33.53
CA GLU A 149 -14.53 -17.92 -32.24
C GLU A 149 -13.71 -16.62 -32.08
N CYS A 150 -13.07 -16.15 -33.17
CA CYS A 150 -12.33 -14.88 -33.15
C CYS A 150 -13.25 -13.69 -32.93
N ALA A 151 -14.44 -13.66 -33.52
CA ALA A 151 -15.42 -12.58 -33.34
C ALA A 151 -15.94 -12.55 -31.87
N VAL A 152 -16.33 -13.73 -31.38
CA VAL A 152 -16.78 -13.90 -29.97
C VAL A 152 -15.70 -13.42 -29.01
N HIS A 153 -14.47 -13.89 -29.18
CA HIS A 153 -13.34 -13.54 -28.34
C HIS A 153 -13.01 -12.04 -28.40
N GLY A 154 -13.02 -11.44 -29.61
CA GLY A 154 -12.80 -10.00 -29.77
C GLY A 154 -13.87 -9.16 -29.07
N ALA A 155 -15.15 -9.51 -29.21
CA ALA A 155 -16.25 -8.83 -28.54
C ALA A 155 -16.18 -8.97 -27.02
N MET A 156 -15.84 -10.16 -26.51
CA MET A 156 -15.68 -10.40 -25.08
C MET A 156 -14.53 -9.58 -24.49
N ARG A 157 -13.43 -9.40 -25.24
CA ARG A 157 -12.32 -8.56 -24.79
C ARG A 157 -12.74 -7.09 -24.64
N VAL A 158 -13.53 -6.58 -25.60
CA VAL A 158 -14.11 -5.22 -25.45
C VAL A 158 -15.03 -5.17 -24.24
N LEU A 159 -15.92 -6.16 -24.07
CA LEU A 159 -16.87 -6.19 -22.96
C LEU A 159 -16.20 -6.27 -21.58
N THR A 160 -15.09 -6.97 -21.45
CA THR A 160 -14.33 -7.04 -20.20
C THR A 160 -13.90 -5.64 -19.74
N GLU A 161 -13.28 -4.85 -20.63
CA GLU A 161 -12.87 -3.47 -20.29
C GLU A 161 -14.08 -2.53 -20.19
N PHE A 162 -15.00 -2.61 -21.15
CA PHE A 162 -16.22 -1.80 -21.19
C PHE A 162 -17.08 -1.97 -19.92
N SER A 163 -17.20 -3.19 -19.41
CA SER A 163 -18.01 -3.48 -18.23
C SER A 163 -17.47 -2.83 -16.95
N ARG A 164 -16.16 -2.57 -16.88
CA ARG A 164 -15.52 -1.89 -15.74
C ARG A 164 -15.86 -0.40 -15.68
N GLU A 165 -16.12 0.21 -16.82
CA GLU A 165 -16.39 1.65 -16.98
C GLU A 165 -17.90 1.97 -17.01
N LEU A 166 -18.78 0.96 -16.84
CA LEU A 166 -20.23 1.17 -16.86
C LEU A 166 -20.69 2.01 -15.66
N SER A 167 -21.39 3.10 -15.95
CA SER A 167 -22.04 3.93 -14.94
C SER A 167 -23.42 3.39 -14.56
N ASP A 168 -23.91 3.79 -13.38
CA ASP A 168 -25.22 3.40 -12.84
C ASP A 168 -26.38 3.72 -13.80
N CYS A 169 -26.27 4.80 -14.59
CA CYS A 169 -27.29 5.21 -15.56
C CYS A 169 -27.48 4.21 -16.70
N HIS A 170 -26.43 3.50 -17.10
CA HIS A 170 -26.44 2.59 -18.25
C HIS A 170 -26.74 1.13 -17.90
N LEU A 171 -26.50 0.77 -16.60
CA LEU A 171 -26.73 -0.58 -16.09
C LEU A 171 -28.12 -1.16 -16.42
N PRO A 172 -29.25 -0.42 -16.27
CA PRO A 172 -30.58 -0.95 -16.53
C PRO A 172 -30.77 -1.49 -17.95
N ASN A 173 -30.12 -0.88 -18.95
CA ASN A 173 -30.25 -1.26 -20.35
C ASN A 173 -29.26 -2.33 -20.79
N VAL A 174 -28.09 -2.40 -20.16
CA VAL A 174 -26.96 -3.23 -20.58
C VAL A 174 -26.89 -4.54 -19.78
N ALA A 175 -27.03 -4.48 -18.46
CA ALA A 175 -26.81 -5.64 -17.58
C ALA A 175 -27.72 -6.85 -17.89
N PRO A 176 -29.04 -6.72 -18.13
CA PRO A 176 -29.90 -7.88 -18.42
C PRO A 176 -29.49 -8.61 -19.68
N VAL A 177 -29.06 -7.88 -20.70
CA VAL A 177 -28.67 -8.44 -21.99
C VAL A 177 -27.32 -9.14 -21.88
N ILE A 178 -26.31 -8.48 -21.29
CA ILE A 178 -24.98 -9.06 -21.12
C ILE A 178 -25.05 -10.31 -20.24
N LEU A 179 -25.74 -10.27 -19.10
CA LEU A 179 -25.81 -11.41 -18.19
C LEU A 179 -26.44 -12.65 -18.86
N GLN A 180 -27.47 -12.47 -19.70
CA GLN A 180 -28.06 -13.56 -20.47
C GLN A 180 -27.12 -14.12 -21.54
N GLU A 181 -26.42 -13.26 -22.29
CA GLU A 181 -25.44 -13.70 -23.29
C GLU A 181 -24.25 -14.39 -22.65
N MET A 182 -23.74 -13.89 -21.50
CA MET A 182 -22.66 -14.54 -20.77
C MET A 182 -23.07 -15.93 -20.28
N TYR A 183 -24.30 -16.09 -19.78
CA TYR A 183 -24.81 -17.42 -19.41
C TYR A 183 -24.91 -18.34 -20.60
N ARG A 184 -25.42 -17.87 -21.76
CA ARG A 184 -25.49 -18.64 -23.01
C ARG A 184 -24.13 -19.16 -23.46
N ILE A 185 -23.08 -18.30 -23.38
CA ILE A 185 -21.71 -18.68 -23.74
C ILE A 185 -21.14 -19.65 -22.72
N PHE A 186 -21.32 -19.38 -21.44
CA PHE A 186 -20.81 -20.19 -20.32
C PHE A 186 -21.32 -21.64 -20.38
N GLN A 187 -22.60 -21.85 -20.69
CA GLN A 187 -23.19 -23.20 -20.78
C GLN A 187 -22.86 -23.97 -22.04
N ASN A 188 -22.39 -23.30 -23.10
CA ASN A 188 -22.20 -23.93 -24.43
C ASN A 188 -20.82 -24.61 -24.53
N GLU A 189 -20.75 -25.87 -24.09
CA GLU A 189 -19.52 -26.67 -24.09
C GLU A 189 -19.11 -27.15 -25.49
N ASN A 190 -20.04 -27.18 -26.43
CA ASN A 190 -19.80 -27.73 -27.76
C ASN A 190 -19.21 -26.73 -28.76
N GLN A 191 -19.54 -25.44 -28.61
CA GLN A 191 -19.16 -24.39 -29.56
C GLN A 191 -18.17 -23.38 -28.98
N CYS A 192 -18.06 -23.28 -27.63
CA CYS A 192 -17.20 -22.33 -27.00
C CYS A 192 -16.05 -23.05 -26.31
N SER A 193 -14.82 -22.54 -26.50
CA SER A 193 -13.65 -23.05 -25.81
C SER A 193 -13.76 -22.80 -24.29
N ILE A 194 -13.00 -23.57 -23.50
CA ILE A 194 -13.01 -23.43 -22.05
C ILE A 194 -12.56 -22.03 -21.61
N ARG A 195 -11.66 -21.39 -22.38
CA ARG A 195 -11.21 -20.01 -22.17
C ARG A 195 -12.30 -18.99 -22.44
N THR A 196 -13.03 -19.15 -23.55
CA THR A 196 -14.18 -18.29 -23.86
C THR A 196 -15.24 -18.36 -22.76
N ARG A 197 -15.50 -19.56 -22.25
CA ARG A 197 -16.44 -19.81 -21.16
C ARG A 197 -15.94 -19.18 -19.83
N GLY A 198 -14.65 -19.27 -19.55
CA GLY A 198 -14.02 -18.62 -18.38
C GLY A 198 -14.16 -17.09 -18.44
N ARG A 199 -13.94 -16.49 -19.60
CA ARG A 199 -14.11 -15.05 -19.81
C ARG A 199 -15.58 -14.60 -19.66
N ALA A 200 -16.53 -15.44 -20.04
CA ALA A 200 -17.94 -15.14 -19.76
C ALA A 200 -18.23 -15.05 -18.26
N ILE A 201 -17.56 -15.86 -17.44
CA ILE A 201 -17.64 -15.79 -15.97
C ILE A 201 -16.97 -14.51 -15.45
N GLU A 202 -15.82 -14.13 -15.98
CA GLU A 202 -15.12 -12.89 -15.62
C GLU A 202 -16.01 -11.65 -15.86
N ILE A 203 -16.66 -11.56 -17.02
CA ILE A 203 -17.61 -10.48 -17.35
C ILE A 203 -18.81 -10.52 -16.40
N PHE A 204 -19.34 -11.71 -16.09
CA PHE A 204 -20.40 -11.87 -15.09
C PHE A 204 -19.96 -11.34 -13.72
N VAL A 205 -18.75 -11.62 -13.27
CA VAL A 205 -18.18 -11.10 -12.01
C VAL A 205 -18.09 -9.58 -12.03
N THR A 206 -17.59 -9.00 -13.13
CA THR A 206 -17.46 -7.56 -13.30
C THR A 206 -18.80 -6.85 -13.21
N ILE A 207 -19.79 -7.29 -13.99
CA ILE A 207 -21.16 -6.72 -13.96
C ILE A 207 -21.81 -6.91 -12.58
N THR A 208 -21.65 -8.08 -11.98
CA THR A 208 -22.20 -8.36 -10.63
C THR A 208 -21.58 -7.43 -9.58
N THR A 209 -20.28 -7.14 -9.69
CA THR A 209 -19.57 -6.22 -8.78
C THR A 209 -20.07 -4.80 -8.96
N VAL A 210 -20.25 -4.32 -10.20
CA VAL A 210 -20.78 -2.97 -10.47
C VAL A 210 -22.21 -2.84 -9.90
N ILE A 211 -23.08 -3.83 -10.14
CA ILE A 211 -24.45 -3.84 -9.57
C ILE A 211 -24.40 -3.86 -8.04
N ALA A 212 -23.53 -4.66 -7.42
CA ALA A 212 -23.41 -4.76 -5.97
C ALA A 212 -22.94 -3.44 -5.34
N ASN A 213 -22.03 -2.71 -6.01
CA ASN A 213 -21.55 -1.41 -5.57
C ASN A 213 -22.65 -0.33 -5.69
N SER A 214 -23.38 -0.32 -6.79
CA SER A 214 -24.55 0.58 -6.99
C SER A 214 -25.68 0.29 -6.00
N ALA A 215 -25.83 -0.95 -5.59
CA ALA A 215 -26.84 -1.38 -4.60
C ALA A 215 -26.58 -0.88 -3.16
N VAL A 216 -25.43 -0.27 -2.89
CA VAL A 216 -25.20 0.49 -1.64
C VAL A 216 -26.19 1.65 -1.54
N TYR A 217 -26.57 2.23 -2.69
CA TYR A 217 -27.52 3.33 -2.81
C TYR A 217 -28.95 2.84 -3.08
N ASP A 218 -29.13 1.76 -3.86
CA ASP A 218 -30.44 1.20 -4.20
C ASP A 218 -30.42 -0.35 -4.24
N LYS A 219 -31.06 -0.97 -3.25
CA LYS A 219 -31.17 -2.44 -3.13
C LYS A 219 -32.06 -3.08 -4.20
N GLU A 220 -32.88 -2.31 -4.89
CA GLU A 220 -33.75 -2.82 -5.96
C GLU A 220 -32.93 -3.35 -7.14
N PHE A 221 -31.75 -2.80 -7.42
CA PHE A 221 -30.85 -3.29 -8.45
C PHE A 221 -30.50 -4.78 -8.32
N ILE A 222 -30.18 -5.25 -7.10
CA ILE A 222 -29.89 -6.68 -6.86
C ILE A 222 -31.12 -7.55 -7.16
N MET A 223 -32.29 -7.12 -6.68
CA MET A 223 -33.54 -7.89 -6.85
C MET A 223 -33.95 -7.99 -8.32
N GLN A 224 -33.76 -6.92 -9.06
CA GLN A 224 -34.19 -6.83 -10.45
C GLN A 224 -33.24 -7.53 -11.42
N TYR A 225 -31.93 -7.36 -11.25
CA TYR A 225 -30.95 -7.79 -12.25
C TYR A 225 -30.20 -9.06 -11.89
N LEU A 226 -29.87 -9.29 -10.62
CA LEU A 226 -29.06 -10.42 -10.19
C LEU A 226 -29.89 -11.61 -9.69
N GLN A 227 -30.95 -11.37 -8.94
CA GLN A 227 -31.75 -12.46 -8.37
C GLN A 227 -32.32 -13.43 -9.41
N PRO A 228 -32.73 -13.02 -10.62
CA PRO A 228 -33.21 -13.98 -11.64
C PRO A 228 -32.08 -14.81 -12.28
N VAL A 229 -30.85 -14.31 -12.29
CA VAL A 229 -29.74 -14.88 -13.03
C VAL A 229 -28.82 -15.75 -12.17
N ILE A 230 -28.56 -15.34 -10.92
CA ILE A 230 -27.66 -16.05 -9.99
C ILE A 230 -27.98 -17.54 -9.84
N PRO A 231 -29.23 -18.00 -9.68
CA PRO A 231 -29.53 -19.42 -9.55
C PRO A 231 -29.02 -20.25 -10.74
N MET A 232 -29.20 -19.73 -11.96
CA MET A 232 -28.77 -20.41 -13.20
C MET A 232 -27.26 -20.60 -13.24
N PHE A 233 -26.49 -19.55 -12.90
CA PHE A 233 -25.04 -19.64 -12.77
C PHE A 233 -24.61 -20.59 -11.66
N CYS A 234 -25.27 -20.53 -10.49
CA CYS A 234 -24.95 -21.38 -9.35
C CYS A 234 -25.11 -22.87 -9.65
N GLU A 235 -26.19 -23.26 -10.31
CA GLU A 235 -26.44 -24.65 -10.72
C GLU A 235 -25.32 -25.16 -11.65
N LYS A 236 -24.92 -24.34 -12.65
CA LYS A 236 -23.85 -24.69 -13.56
C LYS A 236 -22.49 -24.67 -12.90
N PHE A 237 -22.23 -23.78 -11.92
CA PHE A 237 -20.99 -23.79 -11.13
C PHE A 237 -20.85 -25.11 -10.36
N VAL A 238 -21.91 -25.60 -9.70
CA VAL A 238 -21.90 -26.90 -9.01
C VAL A 238 -21.56 -28.04 -9.97
N GLU A 239 -22.11 -28.04 -11.16
CA GLU A 239 -21.81 -29.05 -12.18
C GLU A 239 -20.34 -29.03 -12.59
N CYS A 240 -19.80 -27.85 -12.92
CA CYS A 240 -18.41 -27.67 -13.33
C CYS A 240 -17.40 -28.01 -12.21
N LEU A 241 -17.70 -27.67 -10.95
CA LEU A 241 -16.84 -27.97 -9.82
C LEU A 241 -16.76 -29.46 -9.45
N ARG A 242 -17.74 -30.27 -9.85
CA ARG A 242 -17.71 -31.73 -9.65
C ARG A 242 -16.71 -32.46 -10.55
N VAL A 243 -16.17 -31.77 -11.56
CA VAL A 243 -15.11 -32.36 -12.41
C VAL A 243 -13.82 -32.43 -11.60
N PRO A 244 -13.24 -33.63 -11.34
CA PRO A 244 -12.04 -33.79 -10.55
C PRO A 244 -10.84 -33.03 -11.14
N ASN A 245 -9.84 -32.67 -10.29
CA ASN A 245 -8.58 -32.16 -10.80
C ASN A 245 -7.83 -33.26 -11.53
N GLY A 246 -7.34 -32.97 -12.75
CA GLY A 246 -6.64 -33.96 -13.57
C GLY A 246 -6.38 -33.42 -14.97
N PRO A 247 -5.92 -34.24 -15.91
CA PRO A 247 -5.55 -33.80 -17.28
C PRO A 247 -6.68 -33.10 -18.05
N ASN A 248 -7.94 -33.35 -17.68
CA ASN A 248 -9.13 -32.75 -18.32
C ASN A 248 -9.69 -31.56 -17.53
N SER A 249 -9.01 -31.12 -16.47
CA SER A 249 -9.45 -30.04 -15.61
C SER A 249 -8.60 -28.81 -15.89
N ASP A 250 -9.28 -27.69 -16.16
CA ASP A 250 -8.64 -26.39 -16.35
C ASP A 250 -8.67 -25.61 -15.04
N SER A 251 -7.48 -25.33 -14.48
CA SER A 251 -7.34 -24.59 -13.23
C SER A 251 -7.81 -23.14 -13.36
N GLY A 252 -7.54 -22.48 -14.50
CA GLY A 252 -7.98 -21.11 -14.74
C GLY A 252 -9.50 -20.99 -14.81
N PHE A 253 -10.17 -21.94 -15.47
CA PHE A 253 -11.63 -21.97 -15.52
C PHE A 253 -12.26 -22.16 -14.14
N LYS A 254 -11.70 -23.06 -13.31
CA LYS A 254 -12.15 -23.24 -11.92
C LYS A 254 -11.89 -22.00 -11.08
N THR A 255 -10.76 -21.33 -11.32
CA THR A 255 -10.43 -20.06 -10.62
C THR A 255 -11.50 -19.01 -10.87
N GLU A 256 -11.95 -18.83 -12.13
CA GLU A 256 -13.01 -17.88 -12.44
C GLU A 256 -14.36 -18.26 -11.80
N ILE A 257 -14.68 -19.55 -11.73
CA ILE A 257 -15.88 -20.02 -11.00
C ILE A 257 -15.78 -19.68 -9.52
N ILE A 258 -14.64 -19.93 -8.87
CA ILE A 258 -14.43 -19.62 -7.45
C ILE A 258 -14.50 -18.10 -7.18
N LYS A 259 -13.90 -17.28 -8.05
CA LYS A 259 -14.01 -15.82 -7.98
C LYS A 259 -15.47 -15.35 -8.12
N ALA A 260 -16.24 -15.98 -9.03
CA ALA A 260 -17.65 -15.66 -9.18
C ALA A 260 -18.46 -16.01 -7.93
N ILE A 261 -18.22 -17.18 -7.33
CA ILE A 261 -18.86 -17.55 -6.06
C ILE A 261 -18.47 -16.56 -4.96
N ASN A 262 -17.21 -16.19 -4.85
CA ASN A 262 -16.72 -15.19 -3.88
C ASN A 262 -17.41 -13.83 -4.06
N CYS A 263 -17.57 -13.38 -5.32
CA CYS A 263 -18.31 -12.15 -5.62
C CYS A 263 -19.77 -12.22 -5.16
N ILE A 264 -20.46 -13.32 -5.46
CA ILE A 264 -21.88 -13.52 -5.10
C ILE A 264 -22.03 -13.65 -3.56
N MET A 265 -21.02 -14.16 -2.85
CA MET A 265 -21.03 -14.27 -1.37
C MET A 265 -21.19 -12.92 -0.66
N LYS A 266 -20.81 -11.82 -1.31
CA LYS A 266 -21.07 -10.46 -0.81
C LYS A 266 -22.59 -10.14 -0.73
N MET A 267 -23.42 -10.96 -1.39
CA MET A 267 -24.88 -10.91 -1.38
C MET A 267 -25.48 -12.20 -0.78
N PRO A 268 -25.34 -12.44 0.54
CA PRO A 268 -25.61 -13.76 1.17
C PRO A 268 -27.00 -14.33 0.92
N LYS A 269 -28.01 -13.47 0.73
CA LYS A 269 -29.39 -13.91 0.49
C LYS A 269 -29.57 -14.65 -0.83
N CYS A 270 -28.74 -14.37 -1.82
CA CYS A 270 -28.83 -14.97 -3.15
C CYS A 270 -28.12 -16.33 -3.25
N VAL A 271 -27.22 -16.65 -2.31
CA VAL A 271 -26.32 -17.82 -2.36
C VAL A 271 -26.62 -18.88 -1.29
N LEU A 272 -27.37 -18.52 -0.25
CA LEU A 272 -27.60 -19.36 0.94
C LEU A 272 -28.05 -20.80 0.60
N ASP A 273 -28.89 -20.97 -0.41
CA ASP A 273 -29.47 -22.27 -0.76
C ASP A 273 -28.49 -23.13 -1.61
N PHE A 274 -27.51 -22.52 -2.28
CA PHE A 274 -26.56 -23.18 -3.14
C PHE A 274 -25.23 -23.51 -2.45
N LEU A 275 -24.82 -22.72 -1.44
CA LEU A 275 -23.54 -22.87 -0.77
C LEU A 275 -23.30 -24.28 -0.18
N PRO A 276 -24.27 -24.96 0.45
CA PRO A 276 -24.08 -26.34 0.92
C PRO A 276 -23.78 -27.35 -0.18
N GLN A 277 -24.16 -27.06 -1.43
CA GLN A 277 -23.88 -27.90 -2.58
C GLN A 277 -22.52 -27.58 -3.23
N MET A 278 -22.04 -26.34 -3.09
CA MET A 278 -20.76 -25.87 -3.65
C MET A 278 -19.55 -26.23 -2.76
N LEU A 279 -19.71 -26.13 -1.44
CA LEU A 279 -18.60 -26.36 -0.50
C LEU A 279 -17.98 -27.76 -0.57
N PRO A 280 -18.71 -28.87 -0.69
CA PRO A 280 -18.11 -30.20 -0.78
C PRO A 280 -17.17 -30.39 -1.98
N PRO A 281 -17.55 -30.06 -3.23
CA PRO A 281 -16.64 -30.17 -4.36
C PRO A 281 -15.45 -29.20 -4.26
N ILE A 282 -15.62 -27.98 -3.71
CA ILE A 282 -14.50 -27.05 -3.48
C ILE A 282 -13.52 -27.64 -2.46
N TRP A 283 -14.03 -28.26 -1.40
CA TRP A 283 -13.21 -28.95 -0.42
C TRP A 283 -12.41 -30.10 -1.03
N GLU A 284 -13.03 -30.89 -1.89
CA GLU A 284 -12.36 -31.99 -2.59
C GLU A 284 -11.26 -31.46 -3.52
N ILE A 285 -11.54 -30.37 -4.26
CA ILE A 285 -10.54 -29.70 -5.08
C ILE A 285 -9.35 -29.25 -4.23
N LEU A 286 -9.58 -28.63 -3.07
CA LEU A 286 -8.51 -28.20 -2.16
C LEU A 286 -7.65 -29.36 -1.67
N CYS A 287 -8.28 -30.47 -1.26
CA CYS A 287 -7.57 -31.67 -0.79
C CYS A 287 -6.72 -32.31 -1.89
N GLN A 288 -7.23 -32.37 -3.12
CA GLN A 288 -6.49 -32.85 -4.27
C GLN A 288 -5.35 -31.90 -4.64
N SER A 289 -5.62 -30.59 -4.61
CA SER A 289 -4.63 -29.55 -4.88
C SER A 289 -3.46 -29.59 -3.91
N ALA A 290 -3.67 -29.94 -2.62
CA ALA A 290 -2.59 -30.04 -1.64
C ALA A 290 -1.56 -31.13 -2.00
N LYS A 291 -2.00 -32.28 -2.53
CA LYS A 291 -1.09 -33.32 -2.99
C LYS A 291 -0.30 -32.89 -4.22
N ILE A 292 -0.99 -32.31 -5.20
CA ILE A 292 -0.38 -31.81 -6.42
C ILE A 292 0.63 -30.71 -6.10
N TYR A 293 0.28 -29.78 -5.21
CA TYR A 293 1.16 -28.68 -4.76
C TYR A 293 2.42 -29.21 -4.09
N GLN A 294 2.28 -30.22 -3.23
CA GLN A 294 3.42 -30.83 -2.54
C GLN A 294 4.35 -31.56 -3.53
N GLU A 295 3.80 -32.24 -4.52
CA GLU A 295 4.57 -32.99 -5.51
C GLU A 295 5.27 -32.07 -6.52
N ILE A 296 4.52 -31.13 -7.11
CA ILE A 296 5.00 -30.28 -8.21
C ILE A 296 5.74 -29.04 -7.72
N THR A 297 5.19 -28.31 -6.73
CA THR A 297 5.72 -27.01 -6.34
C THR A 297 6.72 -27.09 -5.18
N VAL A 298 6.41 -27.90 -4.15
CA VAL A 298 7.27 -28.01 -2.96
C VAL A 298 8.50 -28.88 -3.22
N ASN A 299 8.37 -29.97 -3.97
CA ASN A 299 9.40 -31.02 -4.14
C ASN A 299 9.98 -31.09 -5.56
N ALA A 300 9.42 -30.36 -6.55
CA ALA A 300 9.90 -30.41 -7.93
C ALA A 300 11.36 -29.92 -8.04
N VAL A 301 12.18 -30.74 -8.69
CA VAL A 301 13.61 -30.46 -8.95
C VAL A 301 13.81 -29.87 -10.36
N GLU A 302 12.80 -29.93 -11.22
CA GLU A 302 12.85 -29.44 -12.60
C GLU A 302 11.85 -28.31 -12.77
N ASP A 303 12.25 -27.32 -13.56
CA ASP A 303 11.41 -26.20 -14.04
C ASP A 303 10.28 -26.76 -14.93
N VAL A 304 9.21 -27.29 -14.35
CA VAL A 304 7.97 -27.64 -15.05
C VAL A 304 7.18 -26.38 -15.42
N ASN A 305 7.70 -25.22 -15.10
CA ASN A 305 7.07 -23.91 -15.28
C ASN A 305 7.43 -23.25 -16.61
N GLU A 306 7.13 -23.86 -17.75
CA GLU A 306 6.55 -23.04 -18.81
C GLU A 306 5.15 -22.64 -18.28
N LYS A 307 5.05 -21.45 -17.71
CA LYS A 307 3.78 -20.85 -17.33
C LYS A 307 2.92 -20.91 -18.58
N GLU A 308 1.89 -21.75 -18.59
CA GLU A 308 0.95 -21.79 -19.70
C GLU A 308 0.32 -20.40 -19.80
N VAL A 309 0.66 -19.70 -20.86
CA VAL A 309 0.14 -18.37 -21.17
C VAL A 309 -0.94 -18.56 -22.21
N ASP A 310 -2.12 -18.01 -21.98
CA ASP A 310 -3.20 -18.08 -22.96
C ASP A 310 -2.91 -17.21 -24.20
N SER A 311 -3.80 -17.24 -25.19
CA SER A 311 -3.67 -16.47 -26.43
C SER A 311 -3.60 -14.96 -26.21
N ASP A 312 -3.99 -14.45 -25.04
CA ASP A 312 -3.99 -13.04 -24.65
C ASP A 312 -2.80 -12.66 -23.78
N GLY A 313 -1.94 -13.63 -23.43
CA GLY A 313 -0.77 -13.43 -22.58
C GLY A 313 -1.06 -13.51 -21.08
N GLU A 314 -2.25 -13.97 -20.68
CA GLU A 314 -2.61 -14.20 -19.28
C GLU A 314 -2.03 -15.53 -18.79
N VAL A 315 -1.39 -15.49 -17.63
CA VAL A 315 -0.78 -16.67 -17.00
C VAL A 315 -1.88 -17.51 -16.35
N ILE A 316 -1.96 -18.77 -16.76
CA ILE A 316 -2.86 -19.75 -16.18
C ILE A 316 -2.06 -20.46 -15.10
N ASP A 317 -2.28 -20.05 -13.86
CA ASP A 317 -1.50 -20.56 -12.72
C ASP A 317 -2.39 -21.42 -11.79
N PHE A 318 -1.92 -22.63 -11.53
CA PHE A 318 -2.52 -23.53 -10.54
C PHE A 318 -2.54 -22.89 -9.13
N ASN A 319 -1.56 -22.07 -8.79
CA ASN A 319 -1.49 -21.35 -7.52
C ASN A 319 -2.66 -20.37 -7.36
N SER A 320 -3.11 -19.74 -8.46
CA SER A 320 -4.26 -18.82 -8.46
C SER A 320 -5.56 -19.51 -8.03
N LEU A 321 -5.74 -20.80 -8.36
CA LEU A 321 -6.90 -21.59 -7.93
C LEU A 321 -6.87 -21.78 -6.39
N ILE A 322 -5.72 -22.10 -5.83
CA ILE A 322 -5.57 -22.30 -4.38
C ILE A 322 -5.87 -21.00 -3.63
N ILE A 323 -5.29 -19.88 -4.09
CA ILE A 323 -5.49 -18.55 -3.51
C ILE A 323 -6.97 -18.17 -3.57
N ALA A 324 -7.64 -18.34 -4.72
CA ALA A 324 -9.06 -18.05 -4.86
C ALA A 324 -9.95 -18.87 -3.91
N ILE A 325 -9.59 -20.14 -3.65
CA ILE A 325 -10.29 -20.98 -2.66
C ILE A 325 -10.08 -20.41 -1.24
N PHE A 326 -8.86 -19.99 -0.88
CA PHE A 326 -8.60 -19.39 0.43
C PHE A 326 -9.39 -18.10 0.61
N GLU A 327 -9.41 -17.21 -0.37
CA GLU A 327 -10.22 -15.98 -0.35
C GLU A 327 -11.72 -16.27 -0.17
N LEU A 328 -12.26 -17.27 -0.88
CA LEU A 328 -13.65 -17.67 -0.74
C LEU A 328 -13.96 -18.14 0.68
N VAL A 329 -13.09 -18.96 1.28
CA VAL A 329 -13.32 -19.45 2.65
C VAL A 329 -13.13 -18.33 3.68
N GLN A 330 -12.22 -17.39 3.47
CA GLN A 330 -12.11 -16.18 4.30
C GLN A 330 -13.39 -15.34 4.24
N THR A 331 -13.93 -15.09 3.04
CA THR A 331 -15.22 -14.40 2.89
C THR A 331 -16.35 -15.14 3.62
N THR A 332 -16.30 -16.48 3.61
CA THR A 332 -17.25 -17.34 4.35
C THR A 332 -17.15 -17.12 5.87
N LEU A 333 -15.94 -16.85 6.41
CA LEU A 333 -15.72 -16.57 7.84
C LEU A 333 -16.34 -15.24 8.31
N GLU A 334 -16.42 -14.24 7.44
CA GLU A 334 -17.02 -12.94 7.77
C GLU A 334 -18.52 -13.07 8.10
N HIS A 335 -19.21 -14.04 7.52
CA HIS A 335 -20.63 -14.27 7.71
C HIS A 335 -20.92 -15.30 8.81
N LYS A 336 -21.45 -14.86 9.94
CA LYS A 336 -21.71 -15.71 11.12
C LYS A 336 -22.50 -17.00 10.81
N LYS A 337 -23.45 -16.98 9.86
CA LYS A 337 -24.23 -18.16 9.47
C LYS A 337 -23.38 -19.23 8.77
N PHE A 338 -22.41 -18.81 7.96
CA PHE A 338 -21.55 -19.72 7.21
C PHE A 338 -20.38 -20.21 8.05
N ARG A 339 -19.90 -19.40 9.00
CA ARG A 339 -18.84 -19.78 9.93
C ARG A 339 -19.11 -21.09 10.66
N ASN A 340 -20.36 -21.33 11.05
CA ASN A 340 -20.76 -22.57 11.73
C ASN A 340 -20.55 -23.83 10.86
N LEU A 341 -20.52 -23.69 9.52
CA LEU A 341 -20.24 -24.82 8.61
C LEU A 341 -18.77 -25.28 8.68
N LEU A 342 -17.88 -24.37 9.08
CA LEU A 342 -16.44 -24.61 9.17
C LEU A 342 -16.00 -25.10 10.55
N ASP A 343 -16.79 -24.89 11.60
CA ASP A 343 -16.44 -25.20 13.01
C ASP A 343 -15.96 -26.64 13.19
N ASN A 344 -16.71 -27.61 12.65
CA ASN A 344 -16.37 -29.04 12.75
C ASN A 344 -15.24 -29.50 11.80
N LYS A 345 -14.78 -28.61 10.90
CA LYS A 345 -13.76 -28.90 9.91
C LYS A 345 -12.42 -28.24 10.19
N LEU A 346 -12.33 -27.48 11.28
CA LEU A 346 -11.11 -26.73 11.63
C LEU A 346 -9.82 -27.59 11.60
N PRO A 347 -9.75 -28.78 12.23
CA PRO A 347 -8.55 -29.57 12.19
C PRO A 347 -8.14 -30.03 10.77
N GLU A 348 -9.15 -30.37 9.93
CA GLU A 348 -8.88 -30.77 8.55
C GLU A 348 -8.40 -29.57 7.70
N ILE A 349 -9.02 -28.40 7.86
CA ILE A 349 -8.62 -27.17 7.15
C ILE A 349 -7.17 -26.81 7.54
N MET A 350 -6.87 -26.76 8.83
CA MET A 350 -5.52 -26.42 9.32
C MET A 350 -4.48 -27.43 8.88
N TYR A 351 -4.84 -28.71 8.78
CA TYR A 351 -3.94 -29.76 8.28
C TYR A 351 -3.46 -29.44 6.86
N TYR A 352 -4.38 -29.08 5.97
CA TYR A 352 -4.01 -28.72 4.58
C TYR A 352 -3.34 -27.36 4.48
N LEU A 353 -3.74 -26.37 5.30
CA LEU A 353 -3.07 -25.06 5.32
C LEU A 353 -1.57 -25.19 5.63
N ILE A 354 -1.19 -26.01 6.61
CA ILE A 354 0.23 -26.24 6.93
C ILE A 354 0.97 -26.87 5.75
N ILE A 355 0.32 -27.71 4.94
CA ILE A 355 0.90 -28.26 3.71
C ILE A 355 1.17 -27.15 2.68
N PHE A 356 0.23 -26.22 2.50
CA PHE A 356 0.40 -25.09 1.59
C PHE A 356 1.39 -24.02 2.10
N MET A 357 1.68 -24.01 3.40
CA MET A 357 2.68 -23.12 4.00
C MET A 357 4.12 -23.63 3.85
N GLN A 358 4.36 -24.78 3.24
CA GLN A 358 5.72 -25.30 3.05
C GLN A 358 6.54 -24.42 2.09
N ILE A 359 7.85 -24.36 2.35
CA ILE A 359 8.81 -23.63 1.51
C ILE A 359 9.01 -24.39 0.19
N THR A 360 8.93 -23.67 -0.93
CA THR A 360 9.13 -24.23 -2.27
C THR A 360 10.63 -24.31 -2.62
N VAL A 361 10.97 -25.06 -3.66
CA VAL A 361 12.35 -25.14 -4.16
C VAL A 361 12.80 -23.77 -4.70
N ASP A 362 11.91 -23.06 -5.40
CA ASP A 362 12.20 -21.73 -5.94
C ASP A 362 12.49 -20.71 -4.83
N GLN A 363 11.71 -20.72 -3.75
CA GLN A 363 11.96 -19.88 -2.59
C GLN A 363 13.33 -20.16 -1.94
N ILE A 364 13.70 -21.44 -1.81
CA ILE A 364 15.02 -21.80 -1.25
C ILE A 364 16.13 -21.22 -2.13
N GLN A 365 16.01 -21.34 -3.46
CA GLN A 365 17.00 -20.83 -4.40
C GLN A 365 17.06 -19.30 -4.36
N GLN A 366 15.94 -18.63 -4.38
CA GLN A 366 15.83 -17.17 -4.33
C GLN A 366 16.41 -16.60 -3.03
N TRP A 367 16.02 -17.14 -1.89
CA TRP A 367 16.50 -16.68 -0.58
C TRP A 367 18.00 -16.93 -0.35
N THR A 368 18.53 -17.97 -0.99
CA THR A 368 19.99 -18.24 -0.96
C THR A 368 20.78 -17.22 -1.77
N THR A 369 20.22 -16.75 -2.89
CA THR A 369 20.86 -15.79 -3.79
C THR A 369 20.60 -14.33 -3.37
N ASN A 370 19.44 -14.03 -2.80
CA ASN A 370 19.01 -12.69 -2.39
C ASN A 370 18.48 -12.69 -0.94
N PRO A 371 19.30 -12.36 0.07
CA PRO A 371 18.88 -12.29 1.45
C PRO A 371 17.77 -11.26 1.76
N ASN A 372 17.63 -10.19 0.98
CA ASN A 372 16.51 -9.24 1.13
C ASN A 372 15.17 -9.92 0.90
N GLN A 373 15.08 -10.72 -0.16
CA GLN A 373 13.86 -11.43 -0.50
C GLN A 373 13.42 -12.39 0.62
N PHE A 374 14.40 -12.99 1.35
CA PHE A 374 14.08 -13.78 2.55
C PHE A 374 13.42 -12.91 3.65
N VAL A 375 13.89 -11.67 3.84
CA VAL A 375 13.28 -10.76 4.84
C VAL A 375 11.87 -10.35 4.40
N GLU A 376 11.72 -9.90 3.15
CA GLU A 376 10.45 -9.41 2.59
C GLU A 376 9.34 -10.48 2.62
N GLU A 377 9.66 -11.72 2.22
CA GLU A 377 8.68 -12.81 2.20
C GLU A 377 8.31 -13.30 3.62
N ASP A 378 9.27 -13.32 4.56
CA ASP A 378 8.98 -13.70 5.95
C ASP A 378 8.12 -12.63 6.66
N ASP A 379 8.25 -11.36 6.25
CA ASP A 379 7.47 -10.24 6.76
C ASP A 379 6.18 -9.97 5.93
N CYS A 380 5.88 -10.83 4.94
CA CYS A 380 4.69 -10.74 4.04
C CYS A 380 4.61 -9.41 3.26
N THR A 381 5.75 -8.79 2.95
CA THR A 381 5.85 -7.53 2.21
C THR A 381 6.12 -7.71 0.71
N TYR A 382 6.39 -8.95 0.30
CA TYR A 382 6.66 -9.34 -1.08
C TYR A 382 5.40 -9.81 -1.84
N ASP A 383 5.57 -10.26 -3.08
CA ASP A 383 4.48 -10.72 -3.94
C ASP A 383 3.57 -11.77 -3.27
N TYR A 384 2.27 -11.59 -3.45
CA TYR A 384 1.24 -12.45 -2.91
C TYR A 384 1.35 -13.88 -3.51
N ASN A 385 1.58 -14.87 -2.67
CA ASN A 385 1.76 -16.26 -3.06
C ASN A 385 0.95 -17.22 -2.17
N VAL A 386 0.93 -18.51 -2.53
CA VAL A 386 0.17 -19.54 -1.79
C VAL A 386 0.56 -19.62 -0.32
N ARG A 387 1.86 -19.53 0.00
CA ARG A 387 2.36 -19.58 1.38
C ARG A 387 1.84 -18.39 2.21
N ILE A 388 1.88 -17.17 1.67
CA ILE A 388 1.38 -15.96 2.33
C ILE A 388 -0.14 -16.03 2.50
N SER A 389 -0.86 -16.38 1.45
CA SER A 389 -2.32 -16.53 1.50
C SER A 389 -2.77 -17.58 2.53
N ALA A 390 -2.03 -18.68 2.67
CA ALA A 390 -2.29 -19.69 3.69
C ALA A 390 -2.03 -19.17 5.12
N GLN A 391 -1.01 -18.32 5.32
CA GLN A 391 -0.74 -17.66 6.60
C GLN A 391 -1.86 -16.69 6.99
N GLU A 392 -2.32 -15.86 6.04
CA GLU A 392 -3.44 -14.93 6.25
C GLU A 392 -4.73 -15.68 6.60
N PHE A 393 -5.00 -16.78 5.88
CA PHE A 393 -6.16 -17.61 6.16
C PHE A 393 -6.08 -18.27 7.55
N LEU A 394 -4.92 -18.79 7.95
CA LEU A 394 -4.72 -19.32 9.30
C LEU A 394 -4.94 -18.26 10.37
N THR A 395 -4.42 -17.06 10.17
CA THR A 395 -4.60 -15.92 11.08
C THR A 395 -6.08 -15.54 11.19
N ALA A 396 -6.82 -15.55 10.09
CA ALA A 396 -8.27 -15.31 10.10
C ALA A 396 -9.02 -16.41 10.88
N LEU A 397 -8.65 -17.68 10.71
CA LEU A 397 -9.23 -18.78 11.51
C LEU A 397 -8.99 -18.60 13.00
N ILE A 398 -7.77 -18.27 13.40
CA ILE A 398 -7.40 -18.02 14.81
C ILE A 398 -8.21 -16.85 15.36
N SER A 399 -8.31 -15.74 14.63
CA SER A 399 -9.09 -14.57 15.04
C SER A 399 -10.59 -14.86 15.23
N HIS A 400 -11.17 -15.73 14.40
CA HIS A 400 -12.61 -16.00 14.41
C HIS A 400 -13.04 -17.13 15.36
N PHE A 401 -12.18 -18.14 15.59
CA PHE A 401 -12.49 -19.31 16.41
C PHE A 401 -11.73 -19.37 17.73
N ASP A 402 -10.77 -18.45 17.92
CA ASP A 402 -10.06 -18.22 19.18
C ASP A 402 -9.48 -19.51 19.80
N GLU A 403 -9.89 -19.86 21.02
CA GLU A 403 -9.43 -21.05 21.76
C GLU A 403 -9.58 -22.35 20.95
N LYS A 404 -10.70 -22.55 20.26
CA LYS A 404 -10.93 -23.74 19.44
C LYS A 404 -9.90 -23.88 18.33
N ALA A 405 -9.58 -22.75 17.68
CA ALA A 405 -8.59 -22.72 16.62
C ALA A 405 -7.20 -23.12 17.13
N VAL A 406 -6.81 -22.61 18.29
CA VAL A 406 -5.49 -22.92 18.90
C VAL A 406 -5.38 -24.40 19.28
N HIS A 407 -6.42 -25.02 19.83
CA HIS A 407 -6.43 -26.44 20.14
C HIS A 407 -6.38 -27.31 18.86
N ALA A 408 -7.18 -26.95 17.84
CA ALA A 408 -7.14 -27.64 16.55
C ALA A 408 -5.77 -27.55 15.88
N LEU A 409 -5.14 -26.35 15.93
CA LEU A 409 -3.80 -26.13 15.40
C LEU A 409 -2.75 -26.96 16.13
N TRP A 410 -2.83 -27.02 17.46
CA TRP A 410 -1.92 -27.85 18.26
C TRP A 410 -1.98 -29.34 17.89
N ASP A 411 -3.17 -29.90 17.78
CA ASP A 411 -3.37 -31.28 17.38
C ASP A 411 -2.80 -31.59 15.99
N VAL A 412 -2.97 -30.64 15.06
CA VAL A 412 -2.45 -30.78 13.69
C VAL A 412 -0.92 -30.64 13.66
N VAL A 413 -0.35 -29.66 14.35
CA VAL A 413 1.10 -29.49 14.44
C VAL A 413 1.78 -30.72 15.03
N THR A 414 1.25 -31.24 16.12
CA THR A 414 1.82 -32.47 16.73
C THR A 414 1.72 -33.66 15.80
N ARG A 415 0.62 -33.83 15.09
CA ARG A 415 0.43 -34.86 14.07
C ARG A 415 1.44 -34.75 12.93
N HIS A 416 1.68 -33.55 12.40
CA HIS A 416 2.67 -33.31 11.32
C HIS A 416 4.09 -33.61 11.81
N ILE A 417 4.47 -33.14 12.99
CA ILE A 417 5.80 -33.38 13.56
C ILE A 417 6.03 -34.87 13.80
N GLU A 418 5.03 -35.62 14.28
CA GLU A 418 5.14 -37.05 14.45
C GLU A 418 5.27 -37.81 13.13
N ALA A 419 4.47 -37.44 12.13
CA ALA A 419 4.53 -38.02 10.79
C ALA A 419 5.94 -37.82 10.15
N THR A 420 6.61 -36.70 10.41
CA THR A 420 7.94 -36.42 9.86
C THR A 420 9.07 -37.20 10.57
N LYS A 421 8.85 -37.74 11.78
CA LYS A 421 9.87 -38.58 12.46
C LYS A 421 10.19 -39.83 11.68
N ALA A 422 9.19 -40.44 11.03
CA ALA A 422 9.38 -41.65 10.21
C ALA A 422 10.09 -41.37 8.87
N LEU A 423 10.12 -40.09 8.43
CA LEU A 423 10.70 -39.65 7.16
C LEU A 423 12.13 -39.10 7.32
N GLN A 424 12.61 -38.93 8.55
CA GLN A 424 13.95 -38.45 8.84
C GLN A 424 14.99 -39.54 8.44
N PRO A 425 16.09 -39.18 7.74
CA PRO A 425 17.10 -40.13 7.34
C PRO A 425 17.71 -40.87 8.56
N SER A 426 17.45 -42.14 8.66
CA SER A 426 18.24 -43.01 9.51
C SER A 426 19.51 -43.35 8.72
N GLY A 427 20.68 -42.87 9.12
CA GLY A 427 22.04 -42.98 8.60
C GLY A 427 22.48 -43.99 7.53
N ASP A 428 21.61 -44.74 6.91
CA ASP A 428 21.87 -45.90 6.02
C ASP A 428 21.57 -45.58 4.53
N GLY A 429 21.80 -44.40 4.04
CA GLY A 429 21.94 -44.12 2.58
C GLY A 429 20.78 -44.51 1.65
N SER A 430 19.60 -44.88 2.14
CA SER A 430 18.41 -45.16 1.36
C SER A 430 17.65 -43.83 1.08
N ASN A 431 17.22 -43.60 -0.17
CA ASN A 431 16.45 -42.46 -0.69
C ASN A 431 15.41 -41.95 0.32
N SER A 432 15.83 -41.15 1.30
CA SER A 432 14.94 -40.44 2.20
C SER A 432 14.48 -39.15 1.51
N ASN A 433 13.20 -38.96 1.56
CA ASN A 433 12.58 -37.75 1.02
C ASN A 433 13.22 -36.53 1.73
N GLU A 434 14.07 -35.77 1.02
CA GLU A 434 14.84 -34.64 1.58
C GLU A 434 13.95 -33.48 2.07
N SER A 435 12.63 -33.57 1.90
CA SER A 435 11.66 -32.50 2.20
C SER A 435 10.96 -32.61 3.55
N TRP A 436 11.29 -33.62 4.40
CA TRP A 436 10.66 -33.81 5.72
C TRP A 436 10.69 -32.55 6.61
N TRP A 437 11.74 -31.76 6.54
CA TRP A 437 11.97 -30.58 7.35
C TRP A 437 11.07 -29.42 6.95
N LYS A 438 10.62 -29.34 5.66
CA LYS A 438 9.74 -28.28 5.17
C LYS A 438 8.39 -28.29 5.90
N LEU A 439 7.88 -29.50 6.18
CA LEU A 439 6.63 -29.66 6.93
C LEU A 439 6.82 -29.31 8.43
N ARG A 440 7.98 -29.54 9.00
CA ARG A 440 8.31 -29.06 10.36
C ARG A 440 8.40 -27.53 10.39
N GLU A 441 9.10 -26.94 9.44
CA GLU A 441 9.25 -25.49 9.36
C GLU A 441 7.88 -24.80 9.26
N SER A 442 7.00 -25.26 8.34
CA SER A 442 5.65 -24.71 8.20
C SER A 442 4.77 -24.92 9.45
N SER A 443 4.94 -26.04 10.16
CA SER A 443 4.26 -26.28 11.44
C SER A 443 4.71 -25.29 12.53
N LEU A 444 6.02 -25.01 12.62
CA LEU A 444 6.55 -24.01 13.56
C LEU A 444 6.17 -22.59 13.16
N LEU A 445 6.07 -22.29 11.85
CA LEU A 445 5.55 -21.02 11.36
C LEU A 445 4.08 -20.84 11.78
N ALA A 446 3.24 -21.86 11.64
CA ALA A 446 1.85 -21.81 12.07
C ALA A 446 1.71 -21.53 13.58
N LEU A 447 2.56 -22.13 14.43
CA LEU A 447 2.64 -21.80 15.86
C LEU A 447 3.11 -20.35 16.10
N SER A 448 4.05 -19.85 15.29
CA SER A 448 4.50 -18.46 15.38
C SER A 448 3.36 -17.48 15.18
N LEU A 449 2.47 -17.75 14.20
CA LEU A 449 1.30 -16.90 13.90
C LEU A 449 0.24 -16.92 15.01
N SER A 450 0.17 -17.99 15.79
CA SER A 450 -0.80 -18.12 16.90
C SER A 450 -0.29 -17.58 18.25
N LYS A 451 0.92 -17.00 18.28
CA LYS A 451 1.62 -16.59 19.52
C LYS A 451 0.75 -15.82 20.49
N ASP A 452 0.12 -14.75 20.03
CA ASP A 452 -0.61 -13.83 20.93
C ASP A 452 -1.81 -14.50 21.58
N THR A 453 -2.56 -15.28 20.79
CA THR A 453 -3.71 -16.05 21.31
C THR A 453 -3.24 -17.16 22.26
N VAL A 454 -2.15 -17.87 21.93
CA VAL A 454 -1.59 -18.91 22.81
C VAL A 454 -1.15 -18.31 24.14
N ILE A 455 -0.44 -17.21 24.14
CA ILE A 455 0.03 -16.53 25.36
C ILE A 455 -1.15 -16.06 26.21
N GLU A 456 -2.16 -15.44 25.59
CA GLU A 456 -3.36 -14.99 26.26
C GLU A 456 -4.09 -16.16 26.93
N LYS A 457 -4.36 -17.24 26.18
CA LYS A 457 -5.09 -18.41 26.72
C LYS A 457 -4.29 -19.18 27.78
N GLN A 458 -2.95 -19.20 27.70
CA GLN A 458 -2.12 -19.74 28.75
C GLN A 458 -2.21 -18.96 30.06
N GLN A 459 -2.19 -17.64 29.98
CA GLN A 459 -2.31 -16.78 31.18
C GLN A 459 -3.66 -16.96 31.89
N VAL A 460 -4.72 -17.26 31.16
CA VAL A 460 -6.07 -17.51 31.69
C VAL A 460 -6.25 -18.98 32.10
N GLY A 461 -5.32 -19.86 31.77
CA GLY A 461 -5.36 -21.31 32.12
C GLY A 461 -6.32 -22.13 31.26
N LEU A 462 -6.62 -21.68 30.05
CA LEU A 462 -7.53 -22.39 29.12
C LEU A 462 -6.84 -23.39 28.21
N LEU A 463 -5.50 -23.40 28.11
CA LEU A 463 -4.77 -24.34 27.26
C LEU A 463 -4.77 -25.76 27.89
N GLN A 464 -5.09 -26.75 27.05
CA GLN A 464 -5.05 -28.18 27.41
C GLN A 464 -3.73 -28.88 27.07
N PHE A 465 -2.72 -28.11 26.59
CA PHE A 465 -1.41 -28.60 26.19
C PHE A 465 -0.29 -27.74 26.78
N ASP A 466 0.91 -28.29 26.86
CA ASP A 466 2.09 -27.62 27.42
C ASP A 466 3.03 -27.17 26.31
N ILE A 467 2.84 -25.92 25.86
CA ILE A 467 3.68 -25.29 24.83
C ILE A 467 5.12 -25.13 25.31
N VAL A 468 5.35 -24.82 26.61
CA VAL A 468 6.69 -24.63 27.17
C VAL A 468 7.50 -25.93 27.09
N ARG A 469 6.90 -27.03 27.48
CA ARG A 469 7.54 -28.35 27.35
C ARG A 469 7.84 -28.71 25.89
N PHE A 470 6.96 -28.37 24.96
CA PHE A 470 7.21 -28.59 23.54
C PHE A 470 8.39 -27.77 23.03
N LEU A 471 8.49 -26.51 23.41
CA LEU A 471 9.62 -25.65 23.06
C LEU A 471 10.92 -26.19 23.63
N ASP A 472 10.91 -26.59 24.88
CA ASP A 472 12.08 -27.13 25.59
C ASP A 472 12.56 -28.50 25.03
N THR A 473 11.65 -29.42 24.70
CA THR A 473 12.01 -30.77 24.30
C THR A 473 12.08 -30.96 22.78
N VAL A 474 11.12 -30.41 22.04
CA VAL A 474 11.03 -30.66 20.59
C VAL A 474 11.78 -29.60 19.80
N VAL A 475 11.51 -28.31 20.07
CA VAL A 475 12.13 -27.24 19.29
C VAL A 475 13.60 -27.06 19.61
N LEU A 476 13.99 -27.07 20.88
CA LEU A 476 15.41 -27.11 21.28
C LEU A 476 16.13 -28.38 20.81
N GLY A 477 15.40 -29.50 20.75
CA GLY A 477 15.93 -30.74 20.17
C GLY A 477 16.29 -30.58 18.69
N MET A 478 15.43 -29.93 17.90
CA MET A 478 15.69 -29.59 16.49
C MET A 478 16.83 -28.60 16.33
N LEU A 479 16.92 -27.61 17.23
CA LEU A 479 17.97 -26.58 17.20
C LEU A 479 19.37 -27.19 17.48
N ASN A 480 19.44 -28.22 18.31
CA ASN A 480 20.69 -28.90 18.67
C ASN A 480 21.03 -30.09 17.77
N ASP A 481 20.17 -30.44 16.82
CA ASP A 481 20.42 -31.51 15.86
C ASP A 481 21.32 -31.03 14.71
N PRO A 482 22.55 -31.55 14.56
CA PRO A 482 23.47 -31.18 13.50
C PRO A 482 22.95 -31.50 12.09
N GLY A 483 21.95 -32.36 11.96
CA GLY A 483 21.30 -32.73 10.70
C GLY A 483 20.16 -31.78 10.30
N SER A 484 19.81 -30.80 11.13
CA SER A 484 18.74 -29.86 10.84
C SER A 484 19.16 -28.84 9.77
N PRO A 485 18.35 -28.64 8.70
CA PRO A 485 18.65 -27.63 7.66
C PRO A 485 18.59 -26.19 8.18
N PRO A 486 19.36 -25.26 7.56
CA PRO A 486 19.47 -23.88 8.04
C PRO A 486 18.15 -23.12 8.17
N LEU A 487 17.22 -23.30 7.26
CA LEU A 487 15.90 -22.62 7.31
C LEU A 487 15.03 -23.12 8.47
N LEU A 488 15.11 -24.41 8.81
CA LEU A 488 14.44 -24.97 9.99
C LEU A 488 15.08 -24.43 11.28
N LEU A 489 16.42 -24.38 11.36
CA LEU A 489 17.13 -23.81 12.50
C LEU A 489 16.74 -22.34 12.71
N GLY A 490 16.71 -21.54 11.65
CA GLY A 490 16.27 -20.15 11.71
C GLY A 490 14.84 -20.02 12.25
N ARG A 491 13.91 -20.88 11.82
CA ARG A 491 12.53 -20.90 12.34
C ARG A 491 12.46 -21.26 13.82
N CYS A 492 13.28 -22.19 14.26
CA CYS A 492 13.38 -22.56 15.70
C CYS A 492 13.84 -21.35 16.55
N LEU A 493 14.84 -20.58 16.07
CA LEU A 493 15.32 -19.38 16.76
C LEU A 493 14.21 -18.32 16.86
N CYS A 494 13.53 -18.02 15.76
CA CYS A 494 12.43 -17.07 15.74
C CYS A 494 11.30 -17.48 16.68
N LEU A 495 10.92 -18.76 16.69
CA LEU A 495 9.87 -19.26 17.57
C LEU A 495 10.26 -19.13 19.04
N GLY A 496 11.51 -19.43 19.39
CA GLY A 496 12.05 -19.24 20.75
C GLY A 496 11.94 -17.78 21.20
N GLY A 497 12.35 -16.82 20.36
CA GLY A 497 12.21 -15.39 20.65
C GLY A 497 10.75 -14.98 20.84
N ARG A 498 9.85 -15.40 19.95
CA ARG A 498 8.42 -15.04 20.01
C ARG A 498 7.71 -15.54 21.28
N TYR A 499 8.11 -16.69 21.82
CA TYR A 499 7.53 -17.27 23.04
C TYR A 499 8.35 -17.00 24.31
N ALA A 500 9.40 -16.17 24.23
CA ALA A 500 10.29 -15.88 25.37
C ALA A 500 9.53 -15.37 26.61
N GLN A 501 8.40 -14.68 26.40
CA GLN A 501 7.58 -14.12 27.49
C GLN A 501 7.03 -15.19 28.44
N ILE A 502 6.76 -16.40 27.98
CA ILE A 502 6.12 -17.45 28.79
C ILE A 502 7.09 -18.56 29.20
N MET A 503 8.31 -18.55 28.67
CA MET A 503 9.32 -19.57 29.02
C MET A 503 10.04 -19.27 30.33
N PRO A 504 10.46 -20.31 31.09
CA PRO A 504 11.34 -20.15 32.24
C PRO A 504 12.73 -19.60 31.85
N PRO A 505 13.45 -18.94 32.80
CA PRO A 505 14.75 -18.35 32.52
C PRO A 505 15.78 -19.32 31.94
N GLU A 506 15.76 -20.57 32.38
CA GLU A 506 16.70 -21.64 31.94
C GLU A 506 16.46 -22.01 30.46
N VAL A 507 15.21 -22.05 30.03
CA VAL A 507 14.85 -22.35 28.63
C VAL A 507 15.19 -21.14 27.77
N ASN A 508 14.87 -19.92 28.23
CA ASN A 508 15.24 -18.67 27.56
C ASN A 508 16.74 -18.56 27.35
N SER A 509 17.56 -18.92 28.37
CA SER A 509 19.03 -18.89 28.26
C SER A 509 19.52 -19.79 27.13
N ARG A 510 19.00 -21.02 27.00
CA ARG A 510 19.40 -21.96 25.94
C ARG A 510 18.99 -21.47 24.54
N PHE A 511 17.80 -20.89 24.37
CA PHE A 511 17.41 -20.29 23.11
C PHE A 511 18.26 -19.07 22.76
N LEU A 512 18.57 -18.23 23.75
CA LEU A 512 19.41 -17.05 23.55
C LEU A 512 20.85 -17.44 23.17
N GLU A 513 21.43 -18.44 23.83
CA GLU A 513 22.74 -19.00 23.45
C GLU A 513 22.75 -19.49 21.99
N GLY A 514 21.73 -20.26 21.60
CA GLY A 514 21.54 -20.68 20.20
C GLY A 514 21.42 -19.50 19.23
N THR A 515 20.69 -18.47 19.65
CA THR A 515 20.51 -17.24 18.86
C THR A 515 21.82 -16.47 18.68
N VAL A 516 22.60 -16.29 19.76
CA VAL A 516 23.92 -15.64 19.73
C VAL A 516 24.91 -16.43 18.85
N ASN A 517 24.88 -17.76 18.91
CA ASN A 517 25.66 -18.62 18.01
C ASN A 517 25.21 -18.48 16.56
N GLY A 518 23.91 -18.29 16.33
CA GLY A 518 23.33 -18.01 15.01
C GLY A 518 23.77 -16.67 14.38
N LEU A 519 24.21 -15.70 15.17
CA LEU A 519 24.74 -14.41 14.68
C LEU A 519 26.19 -14.48 14.16
N GLN A 520 26.90 -15.57 14.40
CA GLN A 520 28.33 -15.68 14.03
C GLN A 520 28.52 -15.63 12.50
N GLU A 521 29.67 -15.12 12.05
CA GLU A 521 29.98 -14.89 10.62
C GLU A 521 30.03 -16.19 9.79
N ASN A 522 30.36 -17.32 10.42
CA ASN A 522 30.44 -18.65 9.78
C ASN A 522 29.07 -19.29 9.54
N GLN A 523 27.98 -18.66 10.03
CA GLN A 523 26.63 -19.17 9.84
C GLN A 523 26.04 -18.70 8.49
N PRO A 524 25.17 -19.51 7.86
CA PRO A 524 24.41 -19.09 6.67
C PRO A 524 23.59 -17.81 6.89
N SER A 525 23.42 -17.02 5.84
CA SER A 525 22.70 -15.73 5.91
C SER A 525 21.29 -15.87 6.48
N CYS A 526 20.54 -16.91 6.11
CA CYS A 526 19.19 -17.15 6.64
C CYS A 526 19.17 -17.38 8.16
N ILE A 527 20.17 -18.09 8.72
CA ILE A 527 20.29 -18.28 10.18
C ILE A 527 20.63 -16.95 10.85
N ARG A 528 21.56 -16.17 10.29
CA ARG A 528 21.99 -14.88 10.85
C ARG A 528 20.84 -13.89 10.89
N ILE A 529 20.05 -13.79 9.80
CA ILE A 529 18.87 -12.94 9.72
C ILE A 529 17.79 -13.40 10.72
N SER A 530 17.53 -14.70 10.78
CA SER A 530 16.57 -15.23 11.77
C SER A 530 17.02 -14.99 13.21
N ALA A 531 18.31 -15.02 13.48
CA ALA A 531 18.87 -14.68 14.78
C ALA A 531 18.68 -13.18 15.12
N VAL A 532 18.83 -12.26 14.14
CA VAL A 532 18.48 -10.84 14.32
C VAL A 532 17.02 -10.69 14.73
N LYS A 533 16.09 -11.31 13.98
CA LYS A 533 14.66 -11.29 14.31
C LYS A 533 14.38 -11.90 15.69
N ALA A 534 15.05 -12.99 16.05
CA ALA A 534 14.90 -13.60 17.36
C ALA A 534 15.36 -12.66 18.50
N ILE A 535 16.48 -11.93 18.36
CA ILE A 535 16.93 -10.93 19.33
C ILE A 535 15.88 -9.82 19.46
N TYR A 536 15.34 -9.33 18.36
CA TYR A 536 14.24 -8.35 18.37
C TYR A 536 13.06 -8.83 19.25
N TRP A 537 12.62 -10.09 19.04
CA TRP A 537 11.52 -10.68 19.84
C TRP A 537 11.89 -10.89 21.32
N PHE A 538 13.14 -11.22 21.63
CA PHE A 538 13.62 -11.25 23.02
C PHE A 538 13.56 -9.87 23.66
N CYS A 539 13.92 -8.80 22.94
CA CYS A 539 13.78 -7.44 23.40
C CYS A 539 12.31 -7.09 23.67
N GLU A 540 11.40 -7.43 22.76
CA GLU A 540 9.97 -7.19 22.97
C GLU A 540 9.45 -7.94 24.21
N ALA A 541 9.78 -9.22 24.35
CA ALA A 541 9.37 -10.09 25.45
C ALA A 541 9.95 -9.66 26.82
N SER A 542 11.06 -8.93 26.83
CA SER A 542 11.72 -8.45 28.05
C SER A 542 11.02 -7.25 28.66
N THR A 543 10.08 -6.61 27.94
CA THR A 543 9.31 -5.47 28.46
C THR A 543 8.53 -5.89 29.72
N GLY A 544 8.94 -5.33 30.88
CA GLY A 544 8.37 -5.69 32.19
C GLY A 544 8.85 -7.02 32.79
N LYS A 545 9.94 -7.63 32.24
CA LYS A 545 10.55 -8.87 32.75
C LYS A 545 12.06 -8.74 32.91
N ASP A 546 12.50 -8.35 34.09
CA ASP A 546 13.89 -8.16 34.43
C ASP A 546 14.77 -9.43 34.23
N SER A 547 14.18 -10.62 34.39
CA SER A 547 14.89 -11.90 34.20
C SER A 547 15.40 -12.08 32.76
N ILE A 548 14.63 -11.65 31.74
CA ILE A 548 15.06 -11.72 30.32
C ILE A 548 16.13 -10.66 30.05
N VAL A 549 15.95 -9.46 30.61
CA VAL A 549 16.95 -8.37 30.52
C VAL A 549 18.30 -8.80 31.08
N ASP A 550 18.31 -9.48 32.25
CA ASP A 550 19.53 -9.95 32.91
C ASP A 550 20.24 -11.06 32.10
N ILE A 551 19.47 -12.01 31.53
CA ILE A 551 20.04 -13.03 30.65
C ILE A 551 20.67 -12.38 29.41
N MET A 552 19.97 -11.44 28.78
CA MET A 552 20.47 -10.72 27.59
C MET A 552 21.75 -9.94 27.91
N ARG A 553 21.84 -9.30 29.09
CA ARG A 553 22.97 -8.48 29.49
C ARG A 553 24.31 -9.24 29.43
N CYS A 554 24.31 -10.54 29.79
CA CYS A 554 25.51 -11.38 29.72
C CYS A 554 26.02 -11.60 28.29
N HIS A 555 25.13 -11.52 27.28
CA HIS A 555 25.43 -11.78 25.88
C HIS A 555 25.58 -10.52 25.03
N MET A 556 25.34 -9.33 25.59
CA MET A 556 25.33 -8.05 24.85
C MET A 556 26.55 -7.79 23.98
N PRO A 557 27.80 -8.06 24.41
CA PRO A 557 28.98 -7.85 23.56
C PRO A 557 28.93 -8.69 22.27
N ASN A 558 28.49 -9.97 22.38
CA ASN A 558 28.43 -10.89 21.24
C ASN A 558 27.25 -10.57 20.34
N ILE A 559 26.09 -10.21 20.89
CA ILE A 559 24.91 -9.76 20.13
C ILE A 559 25.29 -8.53 19.31
N PHE A 560 25.86 -7.51 19.95
CA PHE A 560 26.24 -6.27 19.28
C PHE A 560 27.29 -6.50 18.18
N GLN A 561 28.31 -7.34 18.45
CA GLN A 561 29.31 -7.67 17.42
C GLN A 561 28.69 -8.39 16.22
N GLY A 562 27.79 -9.34 16.46
CA GLY A 562 27.08 -10.06 15.39
C GLY A 562 26.19 -9.16 14.55
N LEU A 563 25.45 -8.24 15.16
CA LEU A 563 24.64 -7.23 14.48
C LEU A 563 25.51 -6.28 13.66
N PHE A 564 26.62 -5.80 14.26
CA PHE A 564 27.53 -4.86 13.60
C PHE A 564 28.20 -5.47 12.37
N ASN A 565 28.52 -6.77 12.40
CA ASN A 565 29.09 -7.49 11.24
C ASN A 565 28.09 -7.64 10.07
N LEU A 566 26.77 -7.57 10.35
CA LEU A 566 25.74 -7.62 9.30
C LEU A 566 25.51 -6.26 8.62
N VAL A 567 25.80 -5.15 9.29
CA VAL A 567 25.62 -3.81 8.74
C VAL A 567 26.47 -3.55 7.48
N SER A 568 27.61 -4.23 7.35
CA SER A 568 28.50 -4.07 6.17
C SER A 568 27.95 -4.71 4.89
N GLN A 569 26.83 -5.44 4.97
CA GLN A 569 26.19 -6.05 3.81
C GLN A 569 25.37 -5.02 3.01
N PRO A 570 25.34 -5.11 1.66
CA PRO A 570 24.72 -4.08 0.81
C PRO A 570 23.17 -4.14 0.78
N ASN A 571 22.55 -5.02 1.54
CA ASN A 571 21.12 -5.34 1.48
C ASN A 571 20.30 -4.42 2.42
N THR A 572 19.36 -3.63 1.89
CA THR A 572 18.57 -2.63 2.63
C THR A 572 17.62 -3.23 3.67
N ASP A 573 16.92 -4.31 3.35
CA ASP A 573 15.91 -4.90 4.25
C ASP A 573 16.56 -5.64 5.41
N VAL A 574 17.68 -6.33 5.15
CA VAL A 574 18.52 -6.89 6.21
C VAL A 574 19.06 -5.77 7.11
N LEU A 575 19.51 -4.66 6.53
CA LEU A 575 19.99 -3.50 7.28
C LEU A 575 18.87 -2.90 8.15
N THR A 576 17.66 -2.78 7.61
CA THR A 576 16.50 -2.27 8.36
C THR A 576 16.22 -3.14 9.58
N SER A 577 16.14 -4.47 9.42
CA SER A 577 15.93 -5.41 10.54
C SER A 577 17.05 -5.34 11.60
N VAL A 578 18.30 -5.16 11.18
CA VAL A 578 19.43 -4.96 12.09
C VAL A 578 19.31 -3.64 12.86
N MET A 579 18.96 -2.54 12.18
CA MET A 579 18.81 -1.22 12.79
C MET A 579 17.63 -1.19 13.77
N GLU A 580 16.51 -1.84 13.46
CA GLU A 580 15.35 -2.01 14.36
C GLU A 580 15.76 -2.76 15.63
N THR A 581 16.53 -3.83 15.48
CA THR A 581 17.04 -4.60 16.62
C THR A 581 18.02 -3.75 17.45
N LEU A 582 18.90 -2.96 16.84
CA LEU A 582 19.78 -2.02 17.52
C LEU A 582 19.00 -0.93 18.27
N HIS A 583 17.91 -0.42 17.70
CA HIS A 583 17.00 0.51 18.37
C HIS A 583 16.43 -0.10 19.65
N MET A 584 15.86 -1.32 19.56
CA MET A 584 15.30 -2.02 20.73
C MET A 584 16.35 -2.24 21.84
N LEU A 585 17.58 -2.60 21.46
CA LEU A 585 18.68 -2.76 22.41
C LEU A 585 19.12 -1.44 23.02
N ALA A 586 19.18 -0.34 22.25
CA ALA A 586 19.51 1.00 22.75
C ALA A 586 18.48 1.50 23.76
N TRP A 587 17.21 1.21 23.52
CA TRP A 587 16.12 1.55 24.43
C TRP A 587 16.20 0.80 25.77
N GLN A 588 16.49 -0.50 25.74
CA GLN A 588 16.46 -1.35 26.93
C GLN A 588 17.77 -1.33 27.72
N GLN A 589 18.93 -1.34 27.05
CA GLN A 589 20.24 -1.54 27.65
C GLN A 589 21.05 -0.23 27.63
N LYS A 590 20.53 0.80 28.32
CA LYS A 590 21.10 2.17 28.31
C LYS A 590 22.56 2.26 28.75
N GLU A 591 22.97 1.48 29.76
CA GLU A 591 24.35 1.44 30.24
C GLU A 591 25.30 0.82 29.21
N PHE A 592 24.87 -0.31 28.59
CA PHE A 592 25.65 -0.95 27.55
C PHE A 592 25.74 -0.03 26.30
N THR A 593 24.63 0.59 25.90
CA THR A 593 24.60 1.56 24.81
C THR A 593 25.58 2.72 25.03
N ALA A 594 25.67 3.23 26.24
CA ALA A 594 26.67 4.24 26.59
C ALA A 594 28.12 3.74 26.41
N SER A 595 28.38 2.46 26.68
CA SER A 595 29.72 1.89 26.54
C SER A 595 30.16 1.69 25.08
N VAL A 596 29.17 1.55 24.14
CA VAL A 596 29.40 1.32 22.70
C VAL A 596 28.96 2.53 21.86
N GLU A 597 28.70 3.68 22.48
CA GLU A 597 28.25 4.91 21.79
C GLU A 597 29.16 5.26 20.60
N ASN A 598 30.47 5.13 20.80
CA ASN A 598 31.48 5.38 19.76
C ASN A 598 31.37 4.50 18.50
N LYS A 599 30.56 3.47 18.52
CA LYS A 599 30.22 2.61 17.36
C LYS A 599 28.79 2.85 16.85
N ILE A 600 27.80 2.87 17.76
CA ILE A 600 26.39 3.05 17.37
C ILE A 600 26.15 4.41 16.73
N CYS A 601 26.63 5.48 17.33
CA CYS A 601 26.38 6.83 16.84
C CYS A 601 26.97 7.08 15.43
N PRO A 602 28.26 6.80 15.15
CA PRO A 602 28.80 6.96 13.79
C PRO A 602 28.10 6.05 12.77
N LEU A 603 27.73 4.81 13.16
CA LEU A 603 26.98 3.91 12.31
C LEU A 603 25.63 4.49 11.90
N THR A 604 24.83 4.93 12.89
CA THR A 604 23.51 5.51 12.64
C THR A 604 23.60 6.75 11.76
N ILE A 605 24.60 7.62 11.97
CA ILE A 605 24.84 8.79 11.14
C ILE A 605 25.21 8.36 9.69
N ALA A 606 26.06 7.35 9.53
CA ALA A 606 26.46 6.86 8.21
C ALA A 606 25.27 6.24 7.43
N VAL A 607 24.42 5.45 8.11
CA VAL A 607 23.20 4.88 7.52
C VAL A 607 22.24 6.01 7.14
N PHE A 608 21.99 6.95 8.04
CA PHE A 608 21.16 8.12 7.81
C PHE A 608 21.60 8.92 6.57
N VAL A 609 22.88 9.25 6.45
CA VAL A 609 23.38 10.03 5.31
C VAL A 609 23.29 9.24 4.00
N LYS A 610 23.59 7.94 4.03
CA LYS A 610 23.62 7.10 2.82
C LYS A 610 22.22 6.77 2.30
N PHE A 611 21.25 6.53 3.20
CA PHE A 611 19.91 6.05 2.87
C PHE A 611 18.80 7.06 3.24
N HIS A 612 19.09 8.35 3.17
CA HIS A 612 18.16 9.43 3.54
C HIS A 612 16.86 9.45 2.70
N SER A 613 16.80 8.77 1.57
CA SER A 613 15.58 8.59 0.74
C SER A 613 14.76 7.35 1.10
N ASP A 614 15.27 6.46 1.95
CA ASP A 614 14.58 5.27 2.42
C ASP A 614 13.81 5.60 3.71
N LEU A 615 12.48 5.62 3.63
CA LEU A 615 11.62 6.04 4.74
C LEU A 615 11.72 5.09 5.95
N ALA A 616 11.86 3.78 5.72
CA ALA A 616 11.96 2.80 6.79
C ALA A 616 13.26 2.98 7.59
N LEU A 617 14.40 3.01 6.90
CA LEU A 617 15.70 3.26 7.53
C LEU A 617 15.78 4.62 8.21
N LEU A 618 15.20 5.65 7.58
CA LEU A 618 15.13 6.99 8.16
C LEU A 618 14.39 7.00 9.49
N THR A 619 13.22 6.37 9.54
CA THR A 619 12.40 6.29 10.76
C THR A 619 13.16 5.59 11.89
N VAL A 620 13.80 4.47 11.60
CA VAL A 620 14.58 3.73 12.60
C VAL A 620 15.80 4.53 13.07
N CYS A 621 16.49 5.22 12.17
CA CYS A 621 17.59 6.13 12.56
C CYS A 621 17.11 7.24 13.50
N GLN A 622 15.94 7.83 13.26
CA GLN A 622 15.35 8.86 14.13
C GLN A 622 15.04 8.30 15.53
N GLU A 623 14.50 7.09 15.62
CA GLU A 623 14.27 6.44 16.93
C GLU A 623 15.58 6.14 17.67
N ILE A 624 16.64 5.69 16.98
CA ILE A 624 17.96 5.50 17.60
C ILE A 624 18.52 6.87 18.09
N PHE A 625 18.44 7.93 17.30
CA PHE A 625 18.86 9.26 17.70
C PHE A 625 18.10 9.77 18.92
N LYS A 626 16.80 9.48 19.02
CA LYS A 626 15.98 9.77 20.20
C LYS A 626 16.52 9.06 21.43
N GLU A 627 16.77 7.74 21.37
CA GLU A 627 17.30 6.97 22.49
C GLU A 627 18.69 7.46 22.93
N LEU A 628 19.58 7.76 21.97
CA LEU A 628 20.90 8.34 22.25
C LEU A 628 20.80 9.75 22.87
N THR A 629 19.83 10.55 22.46
CA THR A 629 19.58 11.91 23.00
C THR A 629 19.08 11.84 24.43
N GLN A 630 18.25 10.88 24.77
CA GLN A 630 17.73 10.67 26.13
C GLN A 630 18.75 10.02 27.08
N ASN A 631 19.87 9.50 26.55
CA ASN A 631 20.93 8.91 27.38
C ASN A 631 21.96 9.97 27.73
N PRO A 632 22.12 10.33 29.06
CA PRO A 632 23.02 11.41 29.50
C PRO A 632 24.48 11.24 29.09
N SER A 633 24.93 9.98 28.93
CA SER A 633 26.30 9.67 28.49
C SER A 633 26.51 9.78 26.98
N CYS A 634 25.45 9.68 26.19
CA CYS A 634 25.50 9.66 24.73
C CYS A 634 25.21 11.02 24.08
N ILE A 635 24.46 11.89 24.77
CA ILE A 635 23.95 13.14 24.17
C ILE A 635 25.05 14.06 23.66
N SER A 636 26.10 14.31 24.46
CA SER A 636 27.16 15.23 24.08
C SER A 636 28.01 14.73 22.92
N PRO A 637 28.50 13.49 22.92
CA PRO A 637 29.18 12.92 21.74
C PRO A 637 28.29 12.88 20.49
N LEU A 638 26.98 12.55 20.64
CA LEU A 638 26.04 12.56 19.52
C LEU A 638 25.94 13.96 18.90
N GLN A 639 25.65 14.98 19.69
CA GLN A 639 25.51 16.35 19.18
C GLN A 639 26.79 16.85 18.51
N THR A 640 27.96 16.52 19.05
CA THR A 640 29.24 16.91 18.49
C THR A 640 29.44 16.33 17.08
N ARG A 641 28.94 15.12 16.82
CA ARG A 641 29.10 14.44 15.50
C ARG A 641 27.99 14.79 14.54
N ILE A 642 26.72 14.83 15.00
CA ILE A 642 25.58 14.93 14.09
C ILE A 642 25.26 16.37 13.66
N ILE A 643 25.44 17.37 14.56
CA ILE A 643 25.08 18.76 14.26
C ILE A 643 25.85 19.32 13.07
N PRO A 644 27.18 19.12 12.93
CA PRO A 644 27.89 19.55 11.71
C PRO A 644 27.36 18.90 10.42
N THR A 645 26.99 17.63 10.50
CA THR A 645 26.40 16.90 9.36
C THR A 645 25.04 17.50 8.96
N LEU A 646 24.14 17.69 9.92
CA LEU A 646 22.83 18.29 9.69
C LEU A 646 22.96 19.72 9.14
N THR A 647 23.86 20.53 9.71
CA THR A 647 24.11 21.89 9.26
C THR A 647 24.61 21.93 7.81
N SER A 648 25.49 20.99 7.45
CA SER A 648 25.97 20.84 6.07
C SER A 648 24.83 20.45 5.10
N MET A 649 23.95 19.54 5.51
CA MET A 649 22.79 19.13 4.68
C MET A 649 21.78 20.29 4.50
N MET A 650 21.58 21.12 5.54
CA MET A 650 20.67 22.27 5.50
C MET A 650 21.20 23.46 4.69
N THR A 651 22.54 23.53 4.45
CA THR A 651 23.16 24.68 3.77
C THR A 651 22.84 24.67 2.29
N ILE A 652 22.19 25.73 1.81
CA ILE A 652 21.84 25.93 0.39
C ILE A 652 23.02 26.59 -0.31
N THR A 653 23.60 25.90 -1.28
CA THR A 653 24.66 26.45 -2.16
C THR A 653 24.13 26.62 -3.59
N PRO A 654 24.65 27.58 -4.38
CA PRO A 654 24.23 27.78 -5.78
C PRO A 654 24.33 26.52 -6.65
N MET A 655 25.22 25.56 -6.31
CA MET A 655 25.39 24.30 -7.02
C MET A 655 24.35 23.21 -6.62
N ASN A 656 23.65 23.35 -5.47
CA ASN A 656 22.77 22.33 -4.89
C ASN A 656 21.27 22.67 -5.01
N LYS A 657 20.90 23.75 -5.71
CA LYS A 657 19.51 24.28 -5.68
C LYS A 657 18.42 23.28 -6.11
N SER A 658 18.72 22.23 -6.86
CA SER A 658 17.70 21.32 -7.41
C SER A 658 17.92 19.83 -7.13
N LYS A 659 19.07 19.42 -6.56
CA LYS A 659 19.38 17.99 -6.39
C LYS A 659 19.16 17.42 -4.99
N ASP A 660 19.09 18.26 -3.95
CA ASP A 660 19.11 17.83 -2.54
C ASP A 660 17.94 18.36 -1.70
N GLU A 661 16.80 18.70 -2.32
CA GLU A 661 15.65 19.26 -1.57
C GLU A 661 15.12 18.28 -0.53
N GLY A 662 14.93 17.00 -0.86
CA GLY A 662 14.51 15.97 0.09
C GLY A 662 15.47 15.78 1.26
N SER A 663 16.78 15.93 1.06
CA SER A 663 17.76 15.77 2.13
C SER A 663 17.70 16.87 3.20
N ARG A 664 17.26 18.10 2.84
CA ARG A 664 17.09 19.21 3.79
C ARG A 664 15.90 18.96 4.72
N ALA A 665 14.77 18.54 4.18
CA ALA A 665 13.59 18.17 4.98
C ALA A 665 13.93 17.08 6.00
N VAL A 666 14.63 16.06 5.57
CA VAL A 666 15.08 14.94 6.41
C VAL A 666 16.04 15.38 7.50
N ALA A 667 17.00 16.29 7.18
CA ALA A 667 17.91 16.85 8.17
C ALA A 667 17.17 17.67 9.24
N LEU A 668 16.16 18.44 8.83
CA LEU A 668 15.28 19.18 9.74
C LEU A 668 14.47 18.24 10.63
N ASP A 669 13.94 17.13 10.12
CA ASP A 669 13.19 16.15 10.91
C ASP A 669 14.08 15.48 11.99
N VAL A 670 15.32 15.16 11.67
CA VAL A 670 16.28 14.66 12.66
C VAL A 670 16.61 15.74 13.69
N LEU A 671 16.83 16.99 13.27
CA LEU A 671 17.05 18.10 14.21
C LEU A 671 15.87 18.29 15.16
N LYS A 672 14.63 18.16 14.67
CA LYS A 672 13.42 18.18 15.51
C LYS A 672 13.49 17.12 16.62
N VAL A 673 13.87 15.88 16.31
CA VAL A 673 14.03 14.81 17.31
C VAL A 673 15.09 15.20 18.35
N LEU A 674 16.25 15.69 17.94
CA LEU A 674 17.31 16.12 18.86
C LEU A 674 16.84 17.23 19.79
N VAL A 675 16.14 18.24 19.29
CA VAL A 675 15.62 19.35 20.08
C VAL A 675 14.56 18.89 21.07
N GLN A 676 13.62 18.07 20.57
CA GLN A 676 12.46 17.60 21.36
C GLN A 676 12.86 16.78 22.59
N TYR A 677 13.90 15.97 22.48
CA TYR A 677 14.30 15.01 23.53
C TYR A 677 15.57 15.43 24.29
N SER A 678 16.20 16.57 23.93
CA SER A 678 17.31 17.10 24.67
C SER A 678 16.88 17.73 26.02
N PRO A 679 17.71 17.64 27.09
CA PRO A 679 17.46 18.34 28.35
C PRO A 679 17.51 19.85 28.15
N VAL A 680 16.72 20.55 28.95
CA VAL A 680 16.69 22.03 28.98
C VAL A 680 17.57 22.52 30.17
N PRO A 681 18.43 23.53 29.97
CA PRO A 681 18.63 24.34 28.76
C PRO A 681 19.32 23.56 27.63
N LEU A 682 18.90 23.84 26.37
CA LEU A 682 19.52 23.24 25.19
C LEU A 682 21.01 23.62 25.10
N SER A 683 21.82 22.73 24.55
CA SER A 683 23.27 22.95 24.35
C SER A 683 23.56 24.12 23.39
N ASN A 684 24.76 24.71 23.54
CA ASN A 684 25.22 25.75 22.60
C ASN A 684 25.28 25.25 21.15
N ALA A 685 25.60 23.99 20.93
CA ALA A 685 25.60 23.41 19.56
C ALA A 685 24.19 23.44 18.91
N LEU A 686 23.14 23.17 19.69
CA LEU A 686 21.76 23.28 19.21
C LEU A 686 21.29 24.71 19.05
N MET A 687 21.70 25.64 19.98
CA MET A 687 21.21 27.03 19.95
C MET A 687 22.03 27.95 19.05
N GLU A 688 23.36 27.83 19.05
CA GLU A 688 24.24 28.78 18.36
C GLU A 688 24.62 28.30 16.96
N THR A 689 24.47 26.99 16.68
CA THR A 689 24.84 26.42 15.36
C THR A 689 23.63 25.91 14.61
N ALA A 690 22.84 25.01 15.20
CA ALA A 690 21.76 24.33 14.47
C ALA A 690 20.52 25.23 14.29
N PHE A 691 20.14 26.03 15.30
CA PHE A 691 18.97 26.92 15.23
C PHE A 691 19.09 27.97 14.11
N PRO A 692 20.20 28.78 14.01
CA PRO A 692 20.35 29.72 12.89
C PRO A 692 20.40 29.02 11.52
N ALA A 693 21.08 27.86 11.44
CA ALA A 693 21.15 27.11 10.19
C ALA A 693 19.76 26.63 9.74
N ALA A 694 18.91 26.17 10.66
CA ALA A 694 17.55 25.80 10.35
C ALA A 694 16.71 27.02 9.92
N CYS A 695 16.84 28.16 10.59
CA CYS A 695 16.16 29.41 10.20
C CYS A 695 16.56 29.85 8.79
N HIS A 696 17.85 29.87 8.50
CA HIS A 696 18.35 30.22 7.15
C HIS A 696 17.91 29.23 6.09
N CYS A 697 17.88 27.91 6.40
CA CYS A 697 17.38 26.88 5.47
C CYS A 697 15.93 27.16 5.09
N VAL A 698 15.06 27.44 6.05
CA VAL A 698 13.64 27.75 5.80
C VAL A 698 13.47 29.04 5.01
N LEU A 699 14.15 30.11 5.41
CA LEU A 699 14.03 31.44 4.76
C LEU A 699 14.51 31.45 3.30
N ASN A 700 15.45 30.57 2.94
CA ASN A 700 16.00 30.47 1.59
C ASN A 700 15.46 29.32 0.75
N SER A 701 14.43 28.57 1.26
CA SER A 701 13.82 27.47 0.54
C SER A 701 12.49 27.86 -0.09
N GLU A 702 12.21 27.28 -1.25
CA GLU A 702 10.90 27.31 -1.92
C GLU A 702 10.25 25.91 -1.91
N ASP A 703 10.99 24.89 -1.46
CA ASP A 703 10.51 23.52 -1.39
C ASP A 703 9.51 23.32 -0.25
N HIS A 704 8.35 22.73 -0.56
CA HIS A 704 7.25 22.51 0.37
C HIS A 704 7.63 21.60 1.53
N SER A 705 8.37 20.53 1.29
CA SER A 705 8.79 19.57 2.32
C SER A 705 9.76 20.21 3.33
N THR A 706 10.74 20.97 2.81
CA THR A 706 11.69 21.73 3.63
C THR A 706 11.01 22.79 4.47
N LEU A 707 10.03 23.52 3.90
CA LEU A 707 9.25 24.52 4.62
C LEU A 707 8.41 23.91 5.73
N GLN A 708 7.80 22.76 5.48
CA GLN A 708 6.98 22.03 6.44
C GLN A 708 7.84 21.50 7.61
N SER A 709 8.89 20.72 7.31
CA SER A 709 9.79 20.18 8.33
C SER A 709 10.48 21.30 9.13
N GLY A 710 10.88 22.38 8.45
CA GLY A 710 11.44 23.57 9.08
C GLY A 710 10.49 24.28 10.01
N GLY A 711 9.25 24.48 9.63
CA GLY A 711 8.22 25.06 10.49
C GLY A 711 7.98 24.24 11.76
N GLU A 712 7.96 22.91 11.64
CA GLU A 712 7.84 22.01 12.80
C GLU A 712 9.08 22.03 13.71
N VAL A 713 10.29 22.16 13.16
CA VAL A 713 11.50 22.35 13.95
C VAL A 713 11.44 23.66 14.75
N ILE A 714 11.11 24.77 14.09
CA ILE A 714 10.99 26.08 14.75
C ILE A 714 9.93 26.04 15.85
N ARG A 715 8.78 25.40 15.58
CA ARG A 715 7.74 25.19 16.57
C ARG A 715 8.27 24.37 17.77
N THR A 716 9.11 23.39 17.53
CA THR A 716 9.70 22.56 18.58
C THR A 716 10.68 23.36 19.44
N TYR A 717 11.53 24.22 18.85
CA TYR A 717 12.39 25.15 19.59
C TYR A 717 11.57 26.11 20.48
N LEU A 718 10.48 26.68 19.90
CA LEU A 718 9.57 27.54 20.69
C LEU A 718 8.88 26.80 21.83
N PHE A 719 8.60 25.53 21.68
CA PHE A 719 7.94 24.73 22.70
C PHE A 719 8.90 24.32 23.81
N VAL A 720 10.13 23.89 23.48
CA VAL A 720 11.11 23.32 24.42
C VAL A 720 11.95 24.40 25.09
N ALA A 721 12.39 25.41 24.34
CA ALA A 721 13.43 26.35 24.78
C ALA A 721 13.07 27.83 24.50
N THR A 722 11.84 28.23 24.77
CA THR A 722 11.32 29.58 24.49
C THR A 722 12.26 30.69 25.00
N GLN A 723 12.75 30.62 26.25
CA GLN A 723 13.59 31.65 26.83
C GLN A 723 14.96 31.75 26.11
N GLN A 724 15.53 30.63 25.71
CA GLN A 724 16.79 30.63 24.97
C GLN A 724 16.62 31.21 23.58
N VAL A 725 15.48 30.92 22.92
CA VAL A 725 15.13 31.47 21.59
C VAL A 725 14.97 32.98 21.64
N ILE A 726 14.29 33.52 22.70
CA ILE A 726 14.11 34.97 22.90
C ILE A 726 15.47 35.64 23.19
N ALA A 727 16.32 34.99 23.98
CA ALA A 727 17.62 35.51 24.34
C ALA A 727 18.67 35.43 23.21
N HIS A 728 18.43 34.55 22.20
CA HIS A 728 19.38 34.35 21.12
C HIS A 728 19.62 35.62 20.31
N ARG A 729 20.90 35.86 20.00
CA ARG A 729 21.38 36.95 19.10
C ARG A 729 22.49 36.38 18.24
N ASP A 730 22.37 36.58 16.95
CA ASP A 730 23.44 36.22 16.00
C ASP A 730 24.55 37.30 15.96
N ASN A 731 25.57 37.04 15.14
CA ASN A 731 26.69 37.95 14.98
C ASN A 731 26.34 39.30 14.32
N GLU A 732 25.18 39.37 13.67
CA GLU A 732 24.64 40.57 13.00
C GLU A 732 23.65 41.34 13.91
N GLY A 733 23.39 40.81 15.13
CA GLY A 733 22.48 41.37 16.11
C GLY A 733 21.00 41.01 15.87
N GLN A 734 20.69 40.12 14.93
CA GLN A 734 19.33 39.65 14.68
C GLN A 734 18.89 38.70 15.78
N THR A 735 17.68 38.89 16.28
CA THR A 735 17.15 38.07 17.40
C THR A 735 16.49 36.79 16.89
N GLY A 736 16.48 35.75 17.74
CA GLY A 736 15.76 34.51 17.42
C GLY A 736 14.26 34.75 17.13
N LEU A 737 13.65 35.72 17.83
CA LEU A 737 12.26 36.11 17.59
C LEU A 737 12.06 36.77 16.20
N GLN A 738 13.02 37.60 15.75
CA GLN A 738 12.99 38.20 14.44
C GLN A 738 13.05 37.14 13.33
N TYR A 739 13.92 36.13 13.44
CA TYR A 739 13.96 34.99 12.52
C TYR A 739 12.60 34.28 12.41
N ILE A 740 11.99 34.00 13.56
CA ILE A 740 10.68 33.29 13.60
C ILE A 740 9.58 34.15 12.97
N LEU A 741 9.55 35.44 13.23
CA LEU A 741 8.55 36.35 12.63
C LEU A 741 8.72 36.44 11.10
N GLN A 742 9.95 36.45 10.58
CA GLN A 742 10.24 36.40 9.14
C GLN A 742 9.74 35.10 8.51
N ILE A 743 10.02 33.95 9.15
CA ILE A 743 9.55 32.63 8.71
C ILE A 743 8.02 32.58 8.67
N VAL A 744 7.37 33.04 9.74
CA VAL A 744 5.90 33.06 9.81
C VAL A 744 5.32 34.00 8.75
N ALA A 745 5.94 35.15 8.49
CA ALA A 745 5.52 36.08 7.44
C ALA A 745 5.64 35.46 6.04
N GLN A 746 6.72 34.70 5.78
CA GLN A 746 6.90 33.95 4.52
C GLN A 746 5.81 32.89 4.34
N LEU A 747 5.52 32.11 5.39
CA LEU A 747 4.52 31.03 5.35
C LEU A 747 3.08 31.56 5.26
N LEU A 748 2.77 32.74 5.82
CA LEU A 748 1.49 33.41 5.73
C LEU A 748 1.31 34.25 4.46
N ASN A 749 2.31 34.34 3.58
CA ASN A 749 2.17 35.06 2.31
C ASN A 749 0.98 34.51 1.51
N PRO A 750 0.01 35.33 1.09
CA PRO A 750 -1.13 34.88 0.27
C PRO A 750 -0.74 34.14 -1.01
N GLN A 751 0.41 34.47 -1.59
CA GLN A 751 0.93 33.83 -2.81
C GLN A 751 1.59 32.48 -2.57
N SER A 752 1.89 32.10 -1.32
CA SER A 752 2.47 30.79 -1.01
C SER A 752 1.43 29.69 -1.19
N SER A 753 1.90 28.48 -1.59
CA SER A 753 1.06 27.30 -1.73
C SER A 753 0.28 27.00 -0.43
N GLU A 754 -0.96 26.57 -0.58
CA GLU A 754 -1.79 26.13 0.56
C GLU A 754 -1.19 24.90 1.25
N PHE A 755 -0.53 24.02 0.50
CA PHE A 755 0.11 22.84 1.06
C PHE A 755 1.15 23.20 2.13
N THR A 756 1.98 24.23 1.90
CA THR A 756 2.95 24.76 2.87
C THR A 756 2.31 25.47 4.05
N ALA A 757 1.13 26.03 3.88
CA ALA A 757 0.41 26.76 4.93
C ALA A 757 -0.36 25.83 5.90
N SER A 758 -0.48 24.53 5.61
CA SER A 758 -1.29 23.58 6.41
C SER A 758 -0.89 23.49 7.88
N PHE A 759 0.39 23.66 8.21
CA PHE A 759 0.93 23.58 9.57
C PHE A 759 1.12 24.95 10.26
N VAL A 760 1.02 26.08 9.52
CA VAL A 760 1.38 27.41 10.01
C VAL A 760 0.54 27.83 11.21
N GLY A 761 -0.71 27.43 11.29
CA GLY A 761 -1.58 27.73 12.43
C GLY A 761 -1.06 27.16 13.75
N ARG A 762 -0.48 25.96 13.75
CA ARG A 762 0.15 25.37 14.95
C ARG A 762 1.40 26.15 15.37
N LEU A 763 2.23 26.58 14.41
CA LEU A 763 3.40 27.38 14.67
C LEU A 763 3.00 28.73 15.29
N VAL A 764 2.06 29.44 14.68
CA VAL A 764 1.54 30.74 15.17
C VAL A 764 0.88 30.61 16.54
N THR A 765 0.08 29.57 16.75
CA THR A 765 -0.53 29.30 18.06
C THR A 765 0.54 29.06 19.15
N THR A 766 1.59 28.31 18.84
CA THR A 766 2.70 28.06 19.77
C THR A 766 3.48 29.37 20.05
N LEU A 767 3.70 30.19 19.03
CA LEU A 767 4.37 31.49 19.17
C LEU A 767 3.55 32.42 20.09
N ILE A 768 2.26 32.59 19.83
CA ILE A 768 1.38 33.45 20.67
C ILE A 768 1.32 32.92 22.10
N LYS A 769 1.18 31.61 22.28
CA LYS A 769 1.08 31.00 23.62
C LYS A 769 2.33 31.20 24.48
N ASN A 770 3.52 31.08 23.89
CA ASN A 770 4.77 31.02 24.61
C ASN A 770 5.48 32.38 24.67
N VAL A 771 5.21 33.27 23.70
CA VAL A 771 5.92 34.57 23.54
C VAL A 771 4.95 35.77 23.56
N GLY A 772 3.64 35.54 23.65
CA GLY A 772 2.59 36.57 23.45
C GLY A 772 2.88 37.95 24.08
N ASP A 773 3.30 38.02 25.33
CA ASP A 773 3.59 39.29 26.01
C ASP A 773 4.77 40.04 25.37
N SER A 774 5.71 39.33 24.76
CA SER A 774 6.91 39.90 24.12
C SER A 774 6.67 40.28 22.64
N LEU A 775 5.54 39.92 22.06
CA LEU A 775 5.22 40.26 20.68
C LEU A 775 4.83 41.72 20.48
N GLY A 776 4.21 42.36 21.49
CA GLY A 776 3.80 43.75 21.44
C GLY A 776 2.97 44.07 20.21
N GLU A 777 3.34 45.11 19.44
CA GLU A 777 2.67 45.55 18.22
C GLU A 777 2.73 44.49 17.07
N ASN A 778 3.69 43.54 17.13
CA ASN A 778 3.80 42.47 16.15
C ASN A 778 2.63 41.49 16.22
N LEU A 779 1.91 41.39 17.33
CA LEU A 779 0.74 40.52 17.44
C LEU A 779 -0.38 40.99 16.52
N ASP A 780 -0.65 42.28 16.45
CA ASP A 780 -1.67 42.84 15.54
C ASP A 780 -1.30 42.60 14.07
N LEU A 781 -0.03 42.79 13.71
CA LEU A 781 0.49 42.52 12.37
C LEU A 781 0.36 41.02 11.99
N LEU A 782 0.69 40.16 12.93
CA LEU A 782 0.59 38.70 12.77
C LEU A 782 -0.86 38.27 12.52
N LEU A 783 -1.81 38.76 13.33
CA LEU A 783 -3.23 38.42 13.17
C LEU A 783 -3.83 38.96 11.88
N LYS A 784 -3.38 40.16 11.41
CA LYS A 784 -3.74 40.70 10.10
C LYS A 784 -3.19 39.84 8.94
N ALA A 785 -1.95 39.32 9.06
CA ALA A 785 -1.38 38.39 8.10
C ALA A 785 -2.16 37.06 8.04
N VAL A 786 -2.60 36.55 9.20
CA VAL A 786 -3.48 35.35 9.27
C VAL A 786 -4.80 35.63 8.54
N LEU A 787 -5.45 36.76 8.77
CA LEU A 787 -6.67 37.16 8.07
C LEU A 787 -6.46 37.27 6.56
N SER A 788 -5.36 37.87 6.13
CA SER A 788 -5.00 37.97 4.72
C SER A 788 -4.85 36.62 4.04
N LYS A 789 -4.17 35.68 4.73
CA LYS A 789 -4.04 34.29 4.23
C LYS A 789 -5.39 33.58 4.15
N MET A 790 -6.27 33.74 5.16
CA MET A 790 -7.60 33.13 5.17
C MET A 790 -8.46 33.55 3.96
N GLN A 791 -8.27 34.77 3.45
CA GLN A 791 -9.02 35.24 2.27
C GLN A 791 -8.64 34.53 0.97
N SER A 792 -7.46 33.95 0.89
CA SER A 792 -6.93 33.25 -0.31
C SER A 792 -6.99 31.73 -0.20
N VAL A 793 -7.51 31.17 0.92
CA VAL A 793 -7.52 29.74 1.21
C VAL A 793 -8.82 29.08 0.77
N GLU A 794 -8.71 28.00 0.01
CA GLU A 794 -9.82 27.15 -0.43
C GLU A 794 -9.92 25.83 0.37
N THR A 795 -8.78 25.26 0.76
CA THR A 795 -8.75 23.96 1.42
C THR A 795 -9.19 24.01 2.89
N LEU A 796 -9.99 23.01 3.30
CA LEU A 796 -10.49 22.88 4.67
C LEU A 796 -9.36 22.78 5.70
N ILE A 797 -8.30 22.03 5.41
CA ILE A 797 -7.20 21.78 6.36
C ILE A 797 -6.47 23.07 6.72
N VAL A 798 -6.19 23.91 5.74
CA VAL A 798 -5.50 25.18 5.97
C VAL A 798 -6.44 26.17 6.68
N MET A 799 -7.68 26.27 6.26
CA MET A 799 -8.67 27.13 6.91
C MET A 799 -8.87 26.72 8.38
N GLN A 800 -9.02 25.44 8.67
CA GLN A 800 -9.08 24.93 10.05
C GLN A 800 -7.84 25.32 10.86
N SER A 801 -6.64 25.12 10.27
CA SER A 801 -5.36 25.47 10.92
C SER A 801 -5.30 26.95 11.33
N LEU A 802 -5.76 27.86 10.46
CA LEU A 802 -5.79 29.30 10.72
C LEU A 802 -6.90 29.70 11.70
N LEU A 803 -8.09 29.12 11.59
CA LEU A 803 -9.20 29.35 12.53
C LEU A 803 -8.87 28.91 13.96
N MET A 804 -8.05 27.85 14.13
CA MET A 804 -7.61 27.40 15.46
C MET A 804 -6.78 28.45 16.21
N ILE A 805 -6.12 29.39 15.50
CA ILE A 805 -5.44 30.52 16.14
C ILE A 805 -6.47 31.40 16.87
N TYR A 806 -7.54 31.77 16.20
CA TYR A 806 -8.63 32.56 16.80
C TYR A 806 -9.37 31.78 17.88
N ALA A 807 -9.61 30.48 17.67
CA ALA A 807 -10.20 29.61 18.69
C ALA A 807 -9.38 29.60 19.99
N HIS A 808 -8.07 29.53 19.87
CA HIS A 808 -7.18 29.59 21.03
C HIS A 808 -7.24 30.96 21.72
N LEU A 809 -7.17 32.04 20.96
CA LEU A 809 -7.20 33.40 21.49
C LEU A 809 -8.55 33.73 22.13
N ILE A 810 -9.67 33.33 21.55
CA ILE A 810 -11.02 33.50 22.13
C ILE A 810 -11.14 32.72 23.44
N ASN A 811 -10.50 31.55 23.54
CA ASN A 811 -10.50 30.79 24.79
C ASN A 811 -9.67 31.45 25.89
N THR A 812 -8.68 32.29 25.57
CA THR A 812 -7.74 32.89 26.52
C THR A 812 -7.88 34.40 26.70
N GLN A 813 -8.22 35.16 25.65
CA GLN A 813 -8.26 36.64 25.60
C GLN A 813 -9.50 37.11 24.84
N PHE A 814 -10.68 36.69 25.26
CA PHE A 814 -11.96 36.87 24.58
C PHE A 814 -12.25 38.32 24.10
N ASP A 815 -12.25 39.28 25.04
CA ASP A 815 -12.62 40.66 24.73
C ASP A 815 -11.64 41.36 23.76
N ALA A 816 -10.35 41.13 23.93
CA ALA A 816 -9.32 41.67 23.04
C ALA A 816 -9.48 41.17 21.59
N VAL A 817 -9.74 39.90 21.42
CA VAL A 817 -9.93 39.29 20.08
C VAL A 817 -11.23 39.74 19.43
N LEU A 818 -12.32 39.82 20.20
CA LEU A 818 -13.61 40.26 19.67
C LEU A 818 -13.51 41.74 19.20
N ASN A 819 -12.86 42.60 19.97
CA ASN A 819 -12.63 43.99 19.60
C ASN A 819 -11.70 44.10 18.38
N PHE A 820 -10.62 43.37 18.33
CA PHE A 820 -9.70 43.34 17.18
C PHE A 820 -10.46 42.93 15.89
N LEU A 821 -11.17 41.83 15.91
CA LEU A 821 -11.89 41.30 14.74
C LEU A 821 -13.04 42.28 14.29
N SER A 822 -13.61 43.06 15.21
CA SER A 822 -14.63 44.02 14.90
C SER A 822 -14.07 45.32 14.25
N THR A 823 -12.82 45.70 14.56
CA THR A 823 -12.19 46.93 14.06
C THR A 823 -11.42 46.71 12.76
N VAL A 824 -10.97 45.51 12.47
CA VAL A 824 -10.22 45.19 11.26
C VAL A 824 -11.20 44.92 10.10
N PRO A 825 -10.97 45.53 8.91
CA PRO A 825 -11.80 45.28 7.74
C PRO A 825 -11.59 43.83 7.22
N GLY A 826 -12.69 43.14 6.93
CA GLY A 826 -12.72 41.88 6.22
C GLY A 826 -12.87 42.07 4.70
N PRO A 827 -12.92 40.94 3.93
CA PRO A 827 -13.24 41.01 2.52
C PRO A 827 -14.64 41.61 2.29
N THR A 828 -14.89 42.23 1.18
CA THR A 828 -16.22 42.82 0.78
C THR A 828 -16.73 43.97 1.64
N GLY A 829 -15.87 44.62 2.47
CA GLY A 829 -16.22 45.76 3.30
C GLY A 829 -16.96 45.46 4.61
N GLN A 830 -17.16 44.18 4.93
CA GLN A 830 -17.63 43.72 6.24
C GLN A 830 -16.50 43.72 7.25
N SER A 831 -16.81 43.59 8.56
CA SER A 831 -15.76 43.39 9.58
C SER A 831 -15.11 42.01 9.47
N ALA A 832 -13.86 41.92 9.90
CA ALA A 832 -13.18 40.64 9.99
C ALA A 832 -13.92 39.65 10.92
N LEU A 833 -14.66 40.12 11.91
CA LEU A 833 -15.49 39.29 12.79
C LEU A 833 -16.54 38.50 12.00
N VAL A 834 -17.28 39.18 11.14
CA VAL A 834 -18.31 38.51 10.32
C VAL A 834 -17.69 37.50 9.37
N PHE A 835 -16.57 37.84 8.71
CA PHE A 835 -15.85 36.91 7.83
C PHE A 835 -15.38 35.69 8.57
N VAL A 836 -14.61 35.84 9.66
CA VAL A 836 -14.02 34.72 10.41
C VAL A 836 -15.10 33.78 10.96
N LEU A 837 -16.14 34.33 11.59
CA LEU A 837 -17.19 33.53 12.20
C LEU A 837 -18.10 32.87 11.15
N SER A 838 -18.37 33.50 10.00
CA SER A 838 -19.12 32.87 8.92
C SER A 838 -18.38 31.69 8.31
N GLU A 839 -17.07 31.82 8.03
CA GLU A 839 -16.24 30.73 7.54
C GLU A 839 -16.08 29.61 8.59
N TRP A 840 -15.97 30.00 9.85
CA TRP A 840 -15.79 29.04 10.94
C TRP A 840 -17.04 28.18 11.16
N VAL A 841 -18.20 28.82 11.34
CA VAL A 841 -19.46 28.11 11.63
C VAL A 841 -19.85 27.24 10.42
N SER A 842 -19.66 27.73 9.19
CA SER A 842 -19.95 26.96 7.96
C SER A 842 -19.12 25.67 7.85
N ARG A 843 -17.89 25.65 8.39
CA ARG A 843 -16.96 24.48 8.27
C ARG A 843 -16.79 23.68 9.56
N GLN A 844 -17.37 24.13 10.70
CA GLN A 844 -17.17 23.49 12.02
C GLN A 844 -17.46 21.99 12.02
N HIS A 845 -18.48 21.54 11.34
CA HIS A 845 -18.89 20.14 11.26
C HIS A 845 -17.88 19.24 10.53
N LEU A 846 -17.02 19.82 9.67
CA LEU A 846 -16.00 19.16 8.89
C LEU A 846 -14.64 19.09 9.62
N PHE A 847 -14.49 19.78 10.76
CA PHE A 847 -13.19 19.84 11.45
C PHE A 847 -12.66 18.45 11.85
N LEU A 848 -11.38 18.22 11.59
CA LEU A 848 -10.66 17.00 11.92
C LEU A 848 -9.90 17.15 13.25
N GLY A 849 -9.69 16.04 13.95
CA GLY A 849 -8.96 16.01 15.23
C GLY A 849 -9.82 16.22 16.47
N LYS A 850 -9.59 15.44 17.52
CA LYS A 850 -10.35 15.53 18.79
C LYS A 850 -10.08 16.83 19.54
N TYR A 851 -8.82 17.27 19.56
CA TYR A 851 -8.40 18.50 20.23
C TYR A 851 -8.98 19.73 19.52
N GLU A 852 -8.84 19.77 18.18
CA GLU A 852 -9.27 20.87 17.33
C GLU A 852 -10.80 21.07 17.42
N ARG A 853 -11.56 19.99 17.32
CA ARG A 853 -13.03 20.03 17.49
C ARG A 853 -13.42 20.55 18.88
N LYS A 854 -12.78 20.03 19.94
CA LYS A 854 -13.09 20.45 21.33
C LYS A 854 -12.76 21.93 21.56
N ALA A 855 -11.57 22.37 21.20
CA ALA A 855 -11.11 23.74 21.41
C ALA A 855 -11.96 24.76 20.60
N SER A 856 -12.28 24.40 19.36
CA SER A 856 -13.15 25.17 18.48
C SER A 856 -14.59 25.29 19.04
N THR A 857 -15.17 24.16 19.45
CA THR A 857 -16.55 24.17 20.03
C THR A 857 -16.61 25.01 21.31
N VAL A 858 -15.62 24.90 22.21
CA VAL A 858 -15.58 25.73 23.43
C VAL A 858 -15.51 27.21 23.09
N ALA A 859 -14.71 27.61 22.10
CA ALA A 859 -14.62 29.00 21.67
C ALA A 859 -15.94 29.52 21.08
N LEU A 860 -16.61 28.73 20.22
CA LEU A 860 -17.92 29.09 19.66
C LEU A 860 -19.01 29.19 20.73
N CYS A 861 -19.00 28.28 21.72
CA CYS A 861 -19.93 28.36 22.86
C CYS A 861 -19.74 29.65 23.67
N LYS A 862 -18.48 30.09 23.91
CA LYS A 862 -18.21 31.36 24.58
C LYS A 862 -18.74 32.58 23.80
N ILE A 863 -18.57 32.57 22.49
CA ILE A 863 -19.10 33.62 21.60
C ILE A 863 -20.64 33.65 21.67
N LEU A 864 -21.26 32.48 21.60
CA LEU A 864 -22.73 32.37 21.69
C LEU A 864 -23.25 32.84 23.05
N GLU A 865 -22.66 32.40 24.14
CA GLU A 865 -23.00 32.80 25.50
C GLU A 865 -22.88 34.33 25.66
N TYR A 866 -21.79 34.92 25.18
CA TYR A 866 -21.58 36.37 25.20
C TYR A 866 -22.67 37.12 24.38
N GLY A 867 -22.93 36.64 23.17
CA GLY A 867 -23.94 37.25 22.29
C GLY A 867 -25.35 37.23 22.90
N VAL A 868 -25.75 36.11 23.50
CA VAL A 868 -27.05 35.98 24.18
C VAL A 868 -27.09 36.85 25.44
N THR A 869 -26.06 36.89 26.23
CA THR A 869 -26.02 37.60 27.52
C THR A 869 -25.98 39.13 27.34
N HIS A 870 -25.24 39.62 26.34
CA HIS A 870 -25.02 41.07 26.14
C HIS A 870 -25.85 41.64 24.98
N GLY A 871 -26.56 40.81 24.21
CA GLY A 871 -27.39 41.27 23.06
C GLY A 871 -26.55 41.94 21.96
N ASP A 872 -25.32 41.48 21.72
CA ASP A 872 -24.37 42.11 20.79
C ASP A 872 -24.85 41.98 19.32
N SER A 873 -25.27 43.12 18.74
CA SER A 873 -25.81 43.19 17.37
C SER A 873 -24.80 42.80 16.28
N ARG A 874 -23.50 42.90 16.54
CA ARG A 874 -22.43 42.51 15.61
C ARG A 874 -22.51 41.04 15.21
N LEU A 875 -23.01 40.17 16.10
CA LEU A 875 -23.17 38.76 15.85
C LEU A 875 -24.38 38.38 15.00
N ASN A 876 -25.33 39.31 14.83
CA ASN A 876 -26.52 39.10 14.00
C ASN A 876 -26.23 39.18 12.47
N GLU A 877 -25.06 39.68 12.09
CA GLU A 877 -24.63 39.80 10.69
C GLU A 877 -23.96 38.51 10.15
N ILE A 878 -23.76 37.51 11.02
CA ILE A 878 -23.07 36.26 10.67
C ILE A 878 -23.98 35.41 9.80
N THR A 879 -23.49 35.07 8.60
CA THR A 879 -24.19 34.22 7.64
C THR A 879 -23.52 32.86 7.53
N VAL A 880 -24.29 31.79 7.54
CA VAL A 880 -23.80 30.42 7.38
C VAL A 880 -24.12 29.94 5.97
N LYS A 881 -23.14 29.44 5.24
CA LYS A 881 -23.39 28.74 3.97
C LYS A 881 -24.04 27.39 4.31
N GLY A 882 -25.32 27.23 4.03
CA GLY A 882 -26.02 25.97 4.19
C GLY A 882 -25.63 25.00 3.07
N ASP A 883 -25.65 23.70 3.37
CA ASP A 883 -25.58 22.68 2.34
C ASP A 883 -26.83 22.74 1.47
N LEU A 884 -26.67 22.73 0.15
CA LEU A 884 -27.76 22.54 -0.78
C LEU A 884 -28.28 21.10 -0.60
N ILE A 885 -29.37 20.96 0.17
CA ILE A 885 -30.10 19.69 0.20
C ILE A 885 -30.85 19.63 -1.13
N VAL A 886 -30.30 18.95 -2.11
CA VAL A 886 -31.03 18.54 -3.31
C VAL A 886 -31.98 17.42 -2.86
N SER A 887 -33.22 17.78 -2.54
CA SER A 887 -34.27 16.78 -2.42
C SER A 887 -34.46 16.16 -3.80
N ALA A 888 -34.15 14.89 -3.95
CA ALA A 888 -34.58 14.12 -5.10
C ALA A 888 -36.12 14.10 -5.08
N SER A 889 -36.76 14.88 -5.95
CA SER A 889 -38.18 14.80 -6.26
C SER A 889 -38.42 13.73 -7.31
#